data_e86833b7bc235f98324895edb48f58d9
#
_entry.id   e86833b7bc235f98324895edb48f58d9
#
_cell.length_a   1.000
_cell.length_b   1.000
_cell.length_c   1.000
_cell.angle_alpha   90.00
_cell.angle_beta   90.00
_cell.angle_gamma   90.00
#
_symmetry.space_group_name_H-M   'P 1'
#
loop_
_entity.id
_entity.type
_entity.pdbx_description
1 polymer ?
#
loop_
_entity_poly.entity_id
_entity_poly.type
_entity_poly.pdbx_seq_one_letter_code
_entity_poly.pdbx_strand_id
1 'polypeptide(L)'
;MVENSQIESSFAEIRKRNGDTTKFDQDKITNAIYKALLATSEGDRDLAQTLTNGVLTKLSSQGFGTENPPSVEDIQDMVESTLIEQGHSEIAKSYILYRHERRKIRDEKMKILNTKVLDPVSKDFDLNCLRVLASRYLFRNKKNEITETPTQLFERVSILIGIGDILHDSSVFDPAGNTQQNIEEAKEYLTKLDQFDYKFKIDEYYLNQYHFRGLVNGYIDIAQKGQAKISFKDLLTKLAAKEFADYGARITEYYDLMVNQVFLPNSPTMMNAGGRLGQLSACFVLGMPDDMAKIMKTTSDAALIFKSGGGVGINYSELREEGDIVASTSGVASGPVSFMNIINTVTDVIKQGGKRRGANMGIMDVSHPDIEKFITNKTEPGVLENFNVSVGVWGDFWNALVDSEDGAYTLRSTRDASPVREINAHHLIDLIATSAWKSAEPGLIFFDLINKYNVFAKARGGPLRATNPCGEQSLYPYESCNLGSINLANLTKRTADGQYEFDWQKYEEIVRKTTRFLDNVIDVNHYPVPEINVASKESRRIGLGVMGVADLLYKLRIPYNSKEGYEFMGKLSEALSYYSMEESVALAQSRGAFPLCSKTEYPEGKIPIAGYYEKPKQRHYYDWDALIAKIQKHGVRHVLTTTVAPTGTLSMLADCSNGMEPTFALVFEKRVTVGRFFYTNKVFEEVLRENGLYSEEILAKVADNYGSVRGIDEIPEWIQNIFVTAMDIHWTDHLMAQAVWQDWIGNAIAKTINMPNDVSAEDVKAAYLLAHELGLKGITVYRDGSRHKQVLHMTGENSQKTFEVTATDYLHDYIKNNIKNPYILKQINEALKVTIPQELPHENYVVPEPEIEEKLCPNCKNTLVLTEGCHICIECGYSGCTSG
;
A
#
# COMPACT_ATOMS: atom_id res chain seq x y z
N MET A 1 28.99 22.46 42.34
CA MET A 1 27.94 23.20 41.59
C MET A 1 28.42 24.44 40.85
N VAL A 2 29.45 25.14 41.30
CA VAL A 2 29.98 26.33 40.60
C VAL A 2 30.94 25.98 39.43
N GLU A 3 31.68 24.86 39.49
CA GLU A 3 32.54 24.42 38.39
C GLU A 3 31.74 23.88 37.17
N ASN A 4 30.62 23.25 37.38
CA ASN A 4 29.80 22.73 36.24
C ASN A 4 29.16 23.84 35.39
N SER A 5 28.78 24.99 35.98
CA SER A 5 28.19 26.11 35.24
C SER A 5 29.20 26.89 34.37
N GLN A 6 30.48 26.82 34.69
CA GLN A 6 31.55 27.45 33.90
C GLN A 6 31.94 26.60 32.69
N ILE A 7 31.84 25.27 32.79
CA ILE A 7 32.15 24.35 31.67
C ILE A 7 31.01 24.37 30.60
N GLU A 8 29.76 24.46 31.00
CA GLU A 8 28.61 24.59 30.06
C GLU A 8 28.70 25.86 29.20
N SER A 9 29.30 26.94 29.68
CA SER A 9 29.43 28.19 28.94
C SER A 9 30.60 28.21 27.94
N SER A 10 31.45 27.16 27.91
CA SER A 10 32.68 27.16 27.08
C SER A 10 32.46 26.67 25.64
N PHE A 11 31.36 26.00 25.35
CA PHE A 11 31.05 25.48 24.03
C PHE A 11 29.72 26.07 23.50
N ALA A 12 29.83 27.02 22.56
CA ALA A 12 28.66 27.62 21.93
C ALA A 12 28.25 26.83 20.68
N GLU A 13 29.20 26.33 19.93
CA GLU A 13 29.03 25.70 18.62
C GLU A 13 29.85 24.42 18.47
N ILE A 14 29.41 23.58 17.52
CA ILE A 14 30.11 22.39 17.04
C ILE A 14 30.24 22.45 15.53
N ARG A 15 31.40 22.05 14.98
CA ARG A 15 31.60 21.93 13.54
C ARG A 15 31.11 20.59 13.02
N LYS A 16 30.10 20.64 12.12
CA LYS A 16 29.61 19.47 11.43
C LYS A 16 30.63 18.93 10.43
N ARG A 17 30.44 17.68 9.98
CA ARG A 17 31.27 17.00 8.98
C ARG A 17 31.33 17.68 7.61
N ASN A 18 30.31 18.46 7.25
CA ASN A 18 30.26 19.25 6.02
C ASN A 18 30.96 20.63 6.14
N GLY A 19 31.53 20.92 7.31
CA GLY A 19 32.20 22.18 7.59
C GLY A 19 31.33 23.26 8.24
N ASP A 20 30.00 23.13 8.23
CA ASP A 20 29.08 24.07 8.86
C ASP A 20 29.18 24.01 10.38
N THR A 21 28.88 25.13 11.06
CA THR A 21 28.73 25.19 12.51
C THR A 21 27.27 25.09 12.91
N THR A 22 27.01 24.57 14.10
CA THR A 22 25.67 24.49 14.71
C THR A 22 25.81 24.58 16.23
N LYS A 23 24.74 24.97 16.91
CA LYS A 23 24.67 25.06 18.36
C LYS A 23 25.14 23.73 18.99
N PHE A 24 26.02 23.85 20.00
CA PHE A 24 26.48 22.71 20.78
C PHE A 24 25.33 22.19 21.66
N ASP A 25 25.23 20.87 21.76
CA ASP A 25 24.19 20.15 22.51
C ASP A 25 24.87 19.01 23.29
N GLN A 26 25.05 19.23 24.60
CA GLN A 26 25.69 18.29 25.51
C GLN A 26 24.89 16.98 25.66
N ASP A 27 23.56 17.06 25.62
CA ASP A 27 22.70 15.90 25.79
C ASP A 27 22.92 14.84 24.70
N LYS A 28 23.37 15.23 23.51
CA LYS A 28 23.75 14.28 22.46
C LYS A 28 24.93 13.40 22.85
N ILE A 29 25.90 13.94 23.58
CA ILE A 29 27.05 13.18 24.08
C ILE A 29 26.57 12.26 25.19
N THR A 30 25.83 12.79 26.16
CA THR A 30 25.27 12.01 27.28
C THR A 30 24.41 10.86 26.79
N ASN A 31 23.52 11.11 25.83
CA ASN A 31 22.68 10.07 25.25
C ASN A 31 23.46 9.00 24.46
N ALA A 32 24.54 9.37 23.79
CA ALA A 32 25.39 8.43 23.08
C ALA A 32 26.16 7.51 24.05
N ILE A 33 26.70 8.06 25.13
CA ILE A 33 27.36 7.29 26.22
C ILE A 33 26.33 6.41 26.92
N TYR A 34 25.17 6.95 27.26
CA TYR A 34 24.10 6.19 27.94
C TYR A 34 23.64 4.98 27.13
N LYS A 35 23.52 5.09 25.81
CA LYS A 35 23.22 3.94 24.93
C LYS A 35 24.30 2.86 24.97
N ALA A 36 25.57 3.24 25.11
CA ALA A 36 26.66 2.27 25.26
C ALA A 36 26.63 1.58 26.64
N LEU A 37 26.26 2.32 27.70
CA LEU A 37 26.04 1.78 29.05
C LEU A 37 24.88 0.77 29.06
N LEU A 38 23.77 1.10 28.45
CA LEU A 38 22.62 0.17 28.33
C LEU A 38 23.00 -1.11 27.59
N ALA A 39 23.83 -1.02 26.56
CA ALA A 39 24.25 -2.19 25.77
C ALA A 39 25.20 -3.12 26.54
N THR A 40 25.86 -2.64 27.59
CA THR A 40 26.75 -3.43 28.47
C THR A 40 26.12 -3.76 29.82
N SER A 41 24.92 -3.24 30.10
CA SER A 41 24.26 -3.36 31.41
C SER A 41 25.11 -2.83 32.58
N GLU A 42 26.01 -1.87 32.32
CA GLU A 42 27.03 -1.37 33.26
C GLU A 42 26.81 0.10 33.68
N GLY A 43 25.65 0.50 34.08
CA GLY A 43 25.44 1.84 34.62
C GLY A 43 24.15 2.53 34.21
N ASP A 44 24.00 3.73 34.72
CA ASP A 44 22.77 4.54 34.57
C ASP A 44 23.05 5.88 33.88
N ARG A 45 22.02 6.72 33.86
CA ARG A 45 22.11 8.05 33.23
C ARG A 45 23.03 9.01 33.98
N ASP A 46 23.18 8.83 35.30
CA ASP A 46 24.04 9.68 36.14
C ASP A 46 25.52 9.41 35.85
N LEU A 47 25.87 8.14 35.60
CA LEU A 47 27.21 7.77 35.14
C LEU A 47 27.46 8.36 33.73
N ALA A 48 26.48 8.28 32.82
CA ALA A 48 26.62 8.91 31.49
C ALA A 48 26.88 10.42 31.58
N GLN A 49 26.20 11.10 32.48
CA GLN A 49 26.39 12.54 32.70
C GLN A 49 27.78 12.83 33.26
N THR A 50 28.27 12.03 34.21
CA THR A 50 29.59 12.16 34.80
C THR A 50 30.69 11.97 33.74
N LEU A 51 30.56 10.94 32.90
CA LEU A 51 31.46 10.69 31.78
C LEU A 51 31.43 11.82 30.74
N THR A 52 30.23 12.37 30.46
CA THR A 52 30.09 13.54 29.58
C THR A 52 30.88 14.76 30.11
N ASN A 53 30.76 15.05 31.39
CA ASN A 53 31.53 16.14 32.01
C ASN A 53 33.04 15.90 31.86
N GLY A 54 33.50 14.66 32.00
CA GLY A 54 34.92 14.29 31.74
C GLY A 54 35.33 14.58 30.29
N VAL A 55 34.48 14.27 29.32
CA VAL A 55 34.69 14.56 27.89
C VAL A 55 34.80 16.07 27.66
N LEU A 56 33.92 16.87 28.25
CA LEU A 56 33.95 18.35 28.11
C LEU A 56 35.20 18.95 28.71
N THR A 57 35.60 18.50 29.88
CA THR A 57 36.85 18.93 30.53
C THR A 57 38.06 18.63 29.64
N LYS A 58 38.08 17.46 29.03
CA LYS A 58 39.14 17.01 28.14
C LYS A 58 39.20 17.83 26.85
N LEU A 59 38.04 18.11 26.22
CA LEU A 59 37.95 18.98 25.07
C LEU A 59 38.48 20.39 25.37
N SER A 60 38.12 20.97 26.51
CA SER A 60 38.63 22.27 26.94
C SER A 60 40.15 22.27 27.16
N SER A 61 40.70 21.22 27.76
CA SER A 61 42.12 21.07 27.97
C SER A 61 42.96 20.96 26.69
N GLN A 62 42.33 20.53 25.60
CA GLN A 62 42.93 20.46 24.26
C GLN A 62 42.74 21.74 23.43
N GLY A 63 42.22 22.81 24.03
CA GLY A 63 42.06 24.09 23.38
C GLY A 63 40.81 24.25 22.51
N PHE A 64 39.82 23.32 22.63
CA PHE A 64 38.53 23.52 22.04
C PHE A 64 37.67 24.44 22.90
N GLY A 65 36.81 25.24 22.26
CA GLY A 65 35.90 26.19 22.92
C GLY A 65 35.15 27.04 21.90
N THR A 66 34.64 28.19 22.33
CA THR A 66 33.86 29.10 21.50
C THR A 66 34.63 29.64 20.28
N GLU A 67 35.91 29.93 20.42
CA GLU A 67 36.75 30.43 19.31
C GLU A 67 37.27 29.31 18.39
N ASN A 68 37.35 28.06 18.90
CA ASN A 68 37.77 26.88 18.16
C ASN A 68 36.75 25.75 18.41
N PRO A 69 35.60 25.74 17.74
CA PRO A 69 34.58 24.73 17.97
C PRO A 69 35.06 23.32 17.56
N PRO A 70 34.88 22.32 18.44
CA PRO A 70 35.27 20.95 18.12
C PRO A 70 34.43 20.38 16.97
N SER A 71 35.04 19.51 16.19
CA SER A 71 34.27 18.72 15.20
C SER A 71 33.52 17.54 15.87
N VAL A 72 32.60 16.94 15.16
CA VAL A 72 31.92 15.72 15.63
C VAL A 72 32.93 14.60 15.88
N GLU A 73 33.95 14.49 15.05
CA GLU A 73 35.04 13.52 15.20
C GLU A 73 35.86 13.79 16.48
N ASP A 74 36.25 15.03 16.72
CA ASP A 74 37.02 15.39 17.94
C ASP A 74 36.25 14.99 19.20
N ILE A 75 34.95 15.27 19.24
CA ILE A 75 34.07 14.86 20.37
C ILE A 75 34.06 13.35 20.51
N GLN A 76 33.86 12.59 19.42
CA GLN A 76 33.79 11.13 19.44
C GLN A 76 35.10 10.51 19.92
N ASP A 77 36.26 11.04 19.47
CA ASP A 77 37.59 10.58 19.90
C ASP A 77 37.80 10.88 21.38
N MET A 78 37.31 12.02 21.89
CA MET A 78 37.34 12.33 23.31
C MET A 78 36.46 11.42 24.15
N VAL A 79 35.28 11.05 23.66
CA VAL A 79 34.42 10.06 24.33
C VAL A 79 35.15 8.72 24.46
N GLU A 80 35.72 8.20 23.37
CA GLU A 80 36.46 6.94 23.37
C GLU A 80 37.62 6.97 24.36
N SER A 81 38.47 8.00 24.30
CA SER A 81 39.63 8.13 25.19
C SER A 81 39.23 8.33 26.66
N THR A 82 38.15 9.05 26.95
CA THR A 82 37.63 9.25 28.30
C THR A 82 37.12 7.94 28.91
N LEU A 83 36.36 7.15 28.15
CA LEU A 83 35.87 5.85 28.58
C LEU A 83 37.00 4.88 28.89
N ILE A 84 38.04 4.83 28.05
CA ILE A 84 39.21 3.96 28.27
C ILE A 84 40.00 4.40 29.50
N GLU A 85 40.32 5.70 29.64
CA GLU A 85 41.14 6.24 30.73
C GLU A 85 40.45 6.14 32.11
N GLN A 86 39.12 6.20 32.14
CA GLN A 86 38.35 6.03 33.37
C GLN A 86 38.04 4.54 33.71
N GLY A 87 38.64 3.61 32.94
CA GLY A 87 38.58 2.19 33.25
C GLY A 87 37.32 1.46 32.70
N HIS A 88 36.51 2.13 31.86
CA HIS A 88 35.28 1.58 31.29
C HIS A 88 35.53 0.92 29.90
N SER A 89 36.43 -0.07 29.86
CA SER A 89 36.90 -0.67 28.61
C SER A 89 35.82 -1.37 27.80
N GLU A 90 34.86 -2.09 28.45
CA GLU A 90 33.75 -2.76 27.73
C GLU A 90 32.78 -1.73 27.16
N ILE A 91 32.49 -0.66 27.89
CA ILE A 91 31.64 0.43 27.41
C ILE A 91 32.31 1.15 26.24
N ALA A 92 33.64 1.40 26.33
CA ALA A 92 34.43 1.99 25.24
C ALA A 92 34.34 1.11 23.97
N LYS A 93 34.53 -0.19 24.13
CA LYS A 93 34.40 -1.17 23.04
C LYS A 93 33.00 -1.15 22.41
N SER A 94 31.95 -1.15 23.22
CA SER A 94 30.56 -1.03 22.73
C SER A 94 30.35 0.28 21.97
N TYR A 95 30.85 1.41 22.47
CA TYR A 95 30.77 2.72 21.83
C TYR A 95 31.52 2.78 20.49
N ILE A 96 32.73 2.23 20.43
CA ILE A 96 33.56 2.17 19.21
C ILE A 96 32.87 1.31 18.13
N LEU A 97 32.33 0.14 18.51
CA LEU A 97 31.61 -0.73 17.61
C LEU A 97 30.34 -0.04 17.07
N TYR A 98 29.56 0.61 17.95
CA TYR A 98 28.39 1.39 17.56
C TYR A 98 28.76 2.54 16.61
N ARG A 99 29.82 3.29 16.89
CA ARG A 99 30.33 4.37 16.01
C ARG A 99 30.73 3.83 14.64
N HIS A 100 31.41 2.69 14.59
CA HIS A 100 31.84 2.04 13.35
C HIS A 100 30.63 1.61 12.50
N GLU A 101 29.65 0.98 13.12
CA GLU A 101 28.42 0.55 12.46
C GLU A 101 27.61 1.74 11.90
N ARG A 102 27.45 2.79 12.70
CA ARG A 102 26.78 4.02 12.26
C ARG A 102 27.51 4.69 11.09
N ARG A 103 28.85 4.67 11.09
CA ARG A 103 29.65 5.17 9.97
C ARG A 103 29.40 4.33 8.72
N LYS A 104 29.45 3.02 8.84
CA LYS A 104 29.18 2.09 7.74
C LYS A 104 27.78 2.30 7.14
N ILE A 105 26.74 2.41 7.97
CA ILE A 105 25.37 2.69 7.54
C ILE A 105 25.30 4.03 6.78
N ARG A 106 25.92 5.08 7.31
CA ARG A 106 25.94 6.40 6.66
C ARG A 106 26.64 6.36 5.30
N ASP A 107 27.79 5.71 5.21
CA ASP A 107 28.56 5.63 3.98
C ASP A 107 27.78 4.80 2.91
N GLU A 108 27.06 3.78 3.34
CA GLU A 108 26.17 3.02 2.47
C GLU A 108 24.96 3.86 2.00
N LYS A 109 24.33 4.64 2.89
CA LYS A 109 23.27 5.61 2.50
C LYS A 109 23.78 6.59 1.44
N MET A 110 24.97 7.16 1.61
CA MET A 110 25.58 8.06 0.64
C MET A 110 25.84 7.37 -0.71
N LYS A 111 26.27 6.10 -0.68
CA LYS A 111 26.47 5.29 -1.89
C LYS A 111 25.15 5.02 -2.61
N ILE A 112 24.10 4.62 -1.90
CA ILE A 112 22.75 4.36 -2.46
C ILE A 112 22.21 5.61 -3.18
N LEU A 113 22.36 6.78 -2.55
CA LEU A 113 21.84 8.05 -3.09
C LEU A 113 22.81 8.74 -4.05
N ASN A 114 23.99 8.18 -4.26
CA ASN A 114 25.08 8.78 -5.05
C ASN A 114 25.36 10.24 -4.63
N THR A 115 25.46 10.50 -3.34
CA THR A 115 25.67 11.84 -2.76
C THR A 115 26.82 11.86 -1.78
N LYS A 116 27.40 13.03 -1.55
CA LYS A 116 28.43 13.28 -0.52
C LYS A 116 27.82 13.77 0.81
N VAL A 117 26.55 14.23 0.78
CA VAL A 117 25.87 14.79 1.94
C VAL A 117 24.47 14.23 2.00
N LEU A 118 24.09 13.70 3.17
CA LEU A 118 22.73 13.24 3.42
C LEU A 118 21.85 14.42 3.86
N ASP A 119 20.71 14.57 3.20
CA ASP A 119 19.64 15.47 3.59
C ASP A 119 18.95 14.99 4.89
N PRO A 120 18.08 15.79 5.54
CA PRO A 120 17.43 15.41 6.79
C PRO A 120 16.69 14.08 6.71
N VAL A 121 15.83 13.88 5.69
CA VAL A 121 15.05 12.65 5.51
C VAL A 121 15.96 11.43 5.31
N SER A 122 17.02 11.56 4.52
CA SER A 122 17.97 10.47 4.28
C SER A 122 18.71 10.03 5.56
N LYS A 123 18.89 10.92 6.53
CA LYS A 123 19.53 10.56 7.81
C LYS A 123 18.66 9.63 8.63
N ASP A 124 17.36 9.89 8.63
CA ASP A 124 16.38 9.22 9.51
C ASP A 124 15.84 7.91 8.89
N PHE A 125 15.68 7.86 7.57
CA PHE A 125 15.20 6.68 6.87
C PHE A 125 16.24 5.55 6.90
N ASP A 126 15.76 4.30 7.02
CA ASP A 126 16.64 3.14 6.95
C ASP A 126 17.19 2.87 5.54
N LEU A 127 18.11 1.90 5.44
CA LEU A 127 18.74 1.55 4.17
C LEU A 127 17.76 0.99 3.13
N ASN A 128 16.78 0.21 3.56
CA ASN A 128 15.81 -0.41 2.65
C ASN A 128 14.86 0.66 2.09
N CYS A 129 14.35 1.55 2.94
CA CYS A 129 13.56 2.70 2.50
C CYS A 129 14.31 3.52 1.46
N LEU A 130 15.59 3.84 1.71
CA LEU A 130 16.40 4.62 0.77
C LEU A 130 16.69 3.88 -0.54
N ARG A 131 16.91 2.56 -0.51
CA ARG A 131 17.04 1.73 -1.73
C ARG A 131 15.77 1.77 -2.57
N VAL A 132 14.61 1.63 -1.93
CA VAL A 132 13.31 1.71 -2.62
C VAL A 132 13.09 3.11 -3.19
N LEU A 133 13.36 4.18 -2.43
CA LEU A 133 13.28 5.56 -2.93
C LEU A 133 14.19 5.78 -4.13
N ALA A 134 15.46 5.40 -4.01
CA ALA A 134 16.46 5.57 -5.06
C ALA A 134 16.13 4.79 -6.34
N SER A 135 15.62 3.55 -6.20
CA SER A 135 15.34 2.70 -7.35
C SER A 135 14.06 3.10 -8.11
N ARG A 136 13.02 3.58 -7.40
CA ARG A 136 11.69 3.76 -8.00
C ARG A 136 11.17 5.18 -8.04
N TYR A 137 11.49 6.04 -7.06
CA TYR A 137 10.77 7.29 -6.84
C TYR A 137 11.56 8.53 -7.21
N LEU A 138 12.86 8.57 -6.85
CA LEU A 138 13.68 9.73 -7.10
C LEU A 138 13.87 10.01 -8.59
N PHE A 139 13.84 11.29 -8.96
CA PHE A 139 14.06 11.72 -10.35
C PHE A 139 15.51 11.46 -10.77
N ARG A 140 15.66 11.14 -12.05
CA ARG A 140 16.94 10.87 -12.69
C ARG A 140 17.11 11.69 -13.97
N ASN A 141 18.36 12.01 -14.29
CA ASN A 141 18.72 12.67 -15.55
C ASN A 141 18.81 11.65 -16.70
N LYS A 142 19.16 12.14 -17.90
CA LYS A 142 19.33 11.30 -19.12
C LYS A 142 20.46 10.26 -19.00
N LYS A 143 21.36 10.41 -18.03
CA LYS A 143 22.45 9.46 -17.73
C LYS A 143 22.06 8.45 -16.64
N ASN A 144 20.79 8.42 -16.24
CA ASN A 144 20.28 7.60 -15.15
C ASN A 144 20.85 7.93 -13.75
N GLU A 145 21.40 9.15 -13.55
CA GLU A 145 21.91 9.61 -12.26
C GLU A 145 20.77 10.25 -11.47
N ILE A 146 20.73 9.99 -10.15
CA ILE A 146 19.76 10.61 -9.23
C ILE A 146 20.01 12.12 -9.18
N THR A 147 18.95 12.92 -9.36
CA THR A 147 19.00 14.38 -9.37
C THR A 147 18.12 15.01 -8.29
N GLU A 148 17.51 14.20 -7.46
CA GLU A 148 16.55 14.61 -6.44
C GLU A 148 16.90 13.95 -5.11
N THR A 149 16.83 14.69 -4.01
CA THR A 149 16.97 14.14 -2.66
C THR A 149 15.61 13.60 -2.15
N PRO A 150 15.59 12.69 -1.16
CA PRO A 150 14.35 12.31 -0.49
C PRO A 150 13.54 13.48 0.06
N THR A 151 14.17 14.49 0.65
CA THR A 151 13.49 15.72 1.10
C THR A 151 12.76 16.40 -0.06
N GLN A 152 13.44 16.62 -1.18
CA GLN A 152 12.85 17.27 -2.36
C GLN A 152 11.70 16.47 -2.97
N LEU A 153 11.76 15.12 -2.91
CA LEU A 153 10.64 14.28 -3.35
C LEU A 153 9.38 14.58 -2.52
N PHE A 154 9.47 14.57 -1.20
CA PHE A 154 8.31 14.82 -0.34
C PHE A 154 7.83 16.27 -0.46
N GLU A 155 8.73 17.23 -0.58
CA GLU A 155 8.39 18.65 -0.83
C GLU A 155 7.59 18.83 -2.13
N ARG A 156 8.07 18.27 -3.28
CA ARG A 156 7.37 18.45 -4.55
C ARG A 156 5.97 17.82 -4.55
N VAL A 157 5.81 16.69 -3.85
CA VAL A 157 4.49 16.08 -3.68
C VAL A 157 3.58 17.01 -2.86
N SER A 158 4.05 17.47 -1.71
CA SER A 158 3.27 18.31 -0.79
C SER A 158 2.88 19.66 -1.41
N ILE A 159 3.78 20.28 -2.17
CA ILE A 159 3.50 21.54 -2.89
C ILE A 159 2.37 21.33 -3.91
N LEU A 160 2.44 20.27 -4.73
CA LEU A 160 1.39 20.02 -5.72
C LEU A 160 0.03 19.80 -5.06
N ILE A 161 -0.01 19.03 -3.98
CA ILE A 161 -1.27 18.74 -3.27
C ILE A 161 -1.81 20.00 -2.56
N GLY A 162 -0.95 20.82 -1.97
CA GLY A 162 -1.32 22.11 -1.34
C GLY A 162 -1.94 23.11 -2.32
N ILE A 163 -1.62 23.04 -3.61
CA ILE A 163 -2.28 23.84 -4.65
C ILE A 163 -3.78 23.58 -4.72
N GLY A 164 -4.21 22.32 -4.45
CA GLY A 164 -5.63 21.99 -4.38
C GLY A 164 -6.39 22.80 -3.32
N ASP A 165 -5.77 23.12 -2.18
CA ASP A 165 -6.37 23.97 -1.16
C ASP A 165 -6.49 25.43 -1.61
N ILE A 166 -5.47 25.95 -2.32
CA ILE A 166 -5.50 27.34 -2.87
C ILE A 166 -6.61 27.49 -3.92
N LEU A 167 -6.82 26.48 -4.77
CA LEU A 167 -7.91 26.49 -5.75
C LEU A 167 -9.29 26.61 -5.11
N HIS A 168 -9.43 26.17 -3.85
CA HIS A 168 -10.66 26.26 -3.07
C HIS A 168 -10.63 27.38 -2.01
N ASP A 169 -9.66 28.31 -2.07
CA ASP A 169 -9.65 29.50 -1.23
C ASP A 169 -10.90 30.35 -1.49
N SER A 170 -11.48 30.89 -0.43
CA SER A 170 -12.72 31.67 -0.51
C SER A 170 -12.62 32.91 -1.39
N SER A 171 -11.42 33.44 -1.64
CA SER A 171 -11.18 34.55 -2.57
C SER A 171 -11.09 34.11 -4.03
N VAL A 172 -10.87 32.81 -4.28
CA VAL A 172 -10.71 32.21 -5.61
C VAL A 172 -11.95 31.44 -6.04
N PHE A 173 -12.60 30.77 -5.12
CA PHE A 173 -13.62 29.75 -5.35
C PHE A 173 -14.99 30.11 -4.74
N ASP A 174 -16.05 29.77 -5.49
CA ASP A 174 -17.44 29.81 -5.03
C ASP A 174 -18.14 28.48 -5.36
N PRO A 175 -18.53 27.67 -4.35
CA PRO A 175 -19.21 26.42 -4.57
C PRO A 175 -20.58 26.57 -5.27
N ALA A 176 -21.23 27.71 -5.15
CA ALA A 176 -22.53 27.98 -5.76
C ALA A 176 -22.46 28.14 -7.30
N GLY A 177 -21.31 28.57 -7.82
CA GLY A 177 -20.99 28.59 -9.23
C GLY A 177 -21.88 29.49 -10.11
N ASN A 178 -21.57 30.80 -10.19
CA ASN A 178 -22.36 31.72 -11.03
C ASN A 178 -21.47 32.67 -11.87
N THR A 179 -20.16 32.42 -11.93
CA THR A 179 -19.22 33.36 -12.56
C THR A 179 -18.59 32.72 -13.80
N GLN A 180 -18.73 33.35 -14.96
CA GLN A 180 -18.03 32.94 -16.18
C GLN A 180 -16.65 33.62 -16.25
N GLN A 181 -15.59 32.83 -16.27
CA GLN A 181 -14.22 33.27 -16.47
C GLN A 181 -13.68 32.84 -17.84
N ASN A 182 -12.77 33.64 -18.40
CA ASN A 182 -12.11 33.30 -19.65
C ASN A 182 -11.05 32.22 -19.43
N ILE A 183 -11.34 30.97 -19.82
CA ILE A 183 -10.42 29.84 -19.70
C ILE A 183 -9.32 29.86 -20.74
N GLU A 184 -9.49 30.55 -21.87
CA GLU A 184 -8.47 30.59 -22.95
C GLU A 184 -7.20 31.30 -22.46
N GLU A 185 -7.35 32.32 -21.61
CA GLU A 185 -6.21 32.96 -20.96
C GLU A 185 -5.40 31.96 -20.12
N ALA A 186 -6.06 31.11 -19.34
CA ALA A 186 -5.39 30.05 -18.56
C ALA A 186 -4.74 28.99 -19.44
N LYS A 187 -5.41 28.58 -20.55
CA LYS A 187 -4.86 27.59 -21.49
C LYS A 187 -3.60 28.09 -22.21
N GLU A 188 -3.49 29.40 -22.45
CA GLU A 188 -2.29 29.98 -23.06
C GLU A 188 -1.03 29.70 -22.23
N TYR A 189 -1.14 29.71 -20.90
CA TYR A 189 -0.02 29.37 -20.01
C TYR A 189 0.44 27.92 -20.15
N LEU A 190 -0.45 26.97 -20.50
CA LEU A 190 -0.05 25.59 -20.75
C LEU A 190 0.86 25.44 -21.98
N THR A 191 0.68 26.29 -22.97
CA THR A 191 1.54 26.29 -24.20
C THR A 191 2.92 26.86 -23.93
N LYS A 192 3.09 27.63 -22.85
CA LYS A 192 4.32 28.35 -22.51
C LYS A 192 5.04 27.74 -21.25
N LEU A 193 4.69 26.52 -20.83
CA LEU A 193 5.26 25.89 -19.64
C LEU A 193 6.80 25.78 -19.68
N ASP A 194 7.40 25.60 -20.84
CA ASP A 194 8.87 25.53 -20.99
C ASP A 194 9.55 26.91 -20.79
N GLN A 195 8.78 28.00 -20.81
CA GLN A 195 9.21 29.39 -20.56
C GLN A 195 8.83 29.84 -19.15
N PHE A 196 8.38 28.91 -18.29
CA PHE A 196 7.93 29.24 -16.95
C PHE A 196 9.05 29.87 -16.11
N ASP A 197 8.77 31.06 -15.59
CA ASP A 197 9.66 31.78 -14.68
C ASP A 197 9.39 31.31 -13.23
N TYR A 198 10.35 30.64 -12.63
CA TYR A 198 10.31 30.03 -11.27
C TYR A 198 10.16 31.06 -10.13
N LYS A 199 9.47 32.17 -10.33
CA LYS A 199 9.28 33.25 -9.36
C LYS A 199 8.15 33.00 -8.37
N PHE A 200 7.20 32.11 -8.70
CA PHE A 200 6.04 31.90 -7.85
C PHE A 200 6.40 30.99 -6.67
N LYS A 201 5.94 31.39 -5.51
CA LYS A 201 6.09 30.60 -4.29
C LYS A 201 4.87 30.73 -3.38
N ILE A 202 4.64 29.70 -2.56
CA ILE A 202 3.66 29.68 -1.47
C ILE A 202 4.50 29.64 -0.20
N ASP A 203 4.51 30.74 0.56
CA ASP A 203 5.43 30.93 1.70
C ASP A 203 6.90 30.70 1.28
N GLU A 204 7.56 29.65 1.80
CA GLU A 204 8.95 29.28 1.45
C GLU A 204 9.04 28.33 0.25
N TYR A 205 7.94 27.68 -0.18
CA TYR A 205 7.90 26.64 -1.19
C TYR A 205 7.82 27.18 -2.62
N TYR A 206 8.86 26.94 -3.41
CA TYR A 206 8.90 27.37 -4.82
C TYR A 206 8.13 26.40 -5.74
N LEU A 207 7.29 26.98 -6.61
CA LEU A 207 6.58 26.24 -7.63
C LEU A 207 7.51 25.94 -8.82
N ASN A 208 7.58 24.68 -9.25
CA ASN A 208 8.14 24.34 -10.54
C ASN A 208 7.08 24.39 -11.64
N GLN A 209 7.49 24.26 -12.92
CA GLN A 209 6.58 24.28 -14.07
C GLN A 209 5.44 23.25 -14.00
N TYR A 210 5.64 22.12 -13.35
CA TYR A 210 4.62 21.05 -13.23
C TYR A 210 3.65 21.33 -12.08
N HIS A 211 4.08 21.98 -11.02
CA HIS A 211 3.21 22.57 -10.00
C HIS A 211 2.29 23.62 -10.64
N PHE A 212 2.87 24.48 -11.45
CA PHE A 212 2.13 25.51 -12.16
C PHE A 212 1.12 24.90 -13.15
N ARG A 213 1.49 23.84 -13.88
CA ARG A 213 0.55 23.09 -14.72
C ARG A 213 -0.64 22.57 -13.90
N GLY A 214 -0.40 22.02 -12.69
CA GLY A 214 -1.46 21.58 -11.77
C GLY A 214 -2.40 22.72 -11.40
N LEU A 215 -1.85 23.89 -11.06
CA LEU A 215 -2.63 25.10 -10.77
C LEU A 215 -3.50 25.51 -11.96
N VAL A 216 -2.93 25.55 -13.17
CA VAL A 216 -3.67 25.94 -14.39
C VAL A 216 -4.80 24.96 -14.68
N ASN A 217 -4.52 23.64 -14.66
CA ASN A 217 -5.52 22.62 -14.93
C ASN A 217 -6.67 22.65 -13.92
N GLY A 218 -6.34 22.76 -12.62
CA GLY A 218 -7.33 22.88 -11.57
C GLY A 218 -8.17 24.17 -11.68
N TYR A 219 -7.54 25.29 -12.03
CA TYR A 219 -8.26 26.54 -12.27
C TYR A 219 -9.23 26.42 -13.47
N ILE A 220 -8.79 25.83 -14.59
CA ILE A 220 -9.65 25.60 -15.75
C ILE A 220 -10.87 24.79 -15.36
N ASP A 221 -10.69 23.73 -14.53
CA ASP A 221 -11.79 22.87 -14.09
C ASP A 221 -12.84 23.62 -13.25
N ILE A 222 -12.42 24.42 -12.27
CA ILE A 222 -13.36 25.24 -11.48
C ILE A 222 -13.99 26.36 -12.29
N ALA A 223 -13.25 26.97 -13.24
CA ALA A 223 -13.76 27.99 -14.11
C ALA A 223 -14.81 27.49 -15.10
N GLN A 224 -14.61 26.28 -15.67
CA GLN A 224 -15.60 25.64 -16.55
C GLN A 224 -16.92 25.33 -15.84
N LYS A 225 -16.86 25.07 -14.52
CA LYS A 225 -18.03 24.87 -13.67
C LYS A 225 -18.67 26.19 -13.18
N GLY A 226 -18.13 27.33 -13.59
CA GLY A 226 -18.57 28.63 -13.11
C GLY A 226 -18.19 28.96 -11.66
N GLN A 227 -17.29 28.18 -11.07
CA GLN A 227 -16.91 28.26 -9.67
C GLN A 227 -15.68 29.14 -9.38
N ALA A 228 -15.00 29.65 -10.40
CA ALA A 228 -13.89 30.58 -10.23
C ALA A 228 -14.40 32.03 -10.06
N LYS A 229 -14.14 32.65 -8.92
CA LYS A 229 -14.52 34.06 -8.62
C LYS A 229 -13.70 35.09 -9.36
N ILE A 230 -12.42 34.79 -9.59
CA ILE A 230 -11.44 35.72 -10.15
C ILE A 230 -10.85 35.16 -11.44
N SER A 231 -10.28 36.03 -12.28
CA SER A 231 -9.56 35.61 -13.48
C SER A 231 -8.27 34.87 -13.12
N PHE A 232 -7.73 34.07 -14.05
CA PHE A 232 -6.45 33.39 -13.83
C PHE A 232 -5.31 34.39 -13.59
N LYS A 233 -5.34 35.55 -14.27
CA LYS A 233 -4.37 36.62 -14.10
C LYS A 233 -4.43 37.22 -12.69
N ASP A 234 -5.64 37.41 -12.14
CA ASP A 234 -5.81 37.91 -10.78
C ASP A 234 -5.31 36.87 -9.76
N LEU A 235 -5.56 35.57 -9.99
CA LEU A 235 -4.99 34.47 -9.17
C LEU A 235 -3.46 34.56 -9.14
N LEU A 236 -2.82 34.74 -10.31
CA LEU A 236 -1.36 34.89 -10.39
C LEU A 236 -0.87 36.17 -9.69
N THR A 237 -1.64 37.26 -9.77
CA THR A 237 -1.32 38.52 -9.07
C THR A 237 -1.34 38.31 -7.56
N LYS A 238 -2.36 37.67 -7.03
CA LYS A 238 -2.46 37.30 -5.60
C LYS A 238 -1.31 36.38 -5.17
N LEU A 239 -0.97 35.37 -5.98
CA LEU A 239 0.13 34.46 -5.70
C LEU A 239 1.48 35.23 -5.67
N ALA A 240 1.72 36.16 -6.60
CA ALA A 240 2.90 37.00 -6.62
C ALA A 240 2.95 37.95 -5.42
N ALA A 241 1.80 38.45 -4.96
CA ALA A 241 1.66 39.29 -3.77
C ALA A 241 1.77 38.50 -2.45
N LYS A 242 1.95 37.18 -2.51
CA LYS A 242 2.03 36.24 -1.36
C LYS A 242 0.77 36.17 -0.50
N GLU A 243 -0.41 36.47 -1.07
CA GLU A 243 -1.67 36.39 -0.36
C GLU A 243 -2.05 34.98 0.07
N PHE A 244 -1.39 33.94 -0.48
CA PHE A 244 -1.58 32.53 -0.12
C PHE A 244 -0.44 31.98 0.77
N ALA A 245 0.34 32.82 1.43
CA ALA A 245 1.45 32.37 2.29
C ALA A 245 0.98 31.43 3.42
N ASP A 246 -0.19 31.66 4.00
CA ASP A 246 -0.75 30.85 5.08
C ASP A 246 -0.94 29.36 4.68
N TYR A 247 -1.05 29.07 3.38
CA TYR A 247 -1.09 27.68 2.89
C TYR A 247 0.26 26.95 2.98
N GLY A 248 1.35 27.66 3.28
CA GLY A 248 2.64 27.05 3.61
C GLY A 248 2.53 26.07 4.77
N ALA A 249 1.77 26.41 5.82
CA ALA A 249 1.51 25.51 6.93
C ALA A 249 0.80 24.19 6.49
N ARG A 250 -0.12 24.27 5.53
CA ARG A 250 -0.80 23.10 4.98
C ARG A 250 0.14 22.22 4.16
N ILE A 251 1.04 22.83 3.37
CA ILE A 251 2.08 22.12 2.62
C ILE A 251 3.02 21.40 3.59
N THR A 252 3.45 22.07 4.67
CA THR A 252 4.26 21.45 5.73
C THR A 252 3.54 20.28 6.39
N GLU A 253 2.26 20.40 6.68
CA GLU A 253 1.44 19.32 7.24
C GLU A 253 1.44 18.07 6.33
N TYR A 254 1.23 18.24 5.02
CA TYR A 254 1.30 17.14 4.06
C TYR A 254 2.70 16.53 3.95
N TYR A 255 3.72 17.36 4.02
CA TYR A 255 5.11 16.92 4.07
C TYR A 255 5.39 16.07 5.31
N ASP A 256 5.00 16.54 6.49
CA ASP A 256 5.21 15.87 7.76
C ASP A 256 4.49 14.52 7.83
N LEU A 257 3.28 14.40 7.28
CA LEU A 257 2.56 13.12 7.18
C LEU A 257 3.38 12.05 6.46
N MET A 258 4.08 12.43 5.38
CA MET A 258 4.85 11.50 4.57
C MET A 258 6.24 11.22 5.16
N VAL A 259 6.94 12.25 5.60
CA VAL A 259 8.31 12.12 6.15
C VAL A 259 8.32 11.36 7.47
N ASN A 260 7.31 11.57 8.31
CA ASN A 260 7.14 10.80 9.55
C ASN A 260 6.52 9.42 9.33
N GLN A 261 6.34 9.00 8.06
CA GLN A 261 5.80 7.69 7.69
C GLN A 261 4.44 7.38 8.34
N VAL A 262 3.64 8.42 8.61
CA VAL A 262 2.29 8.30 9.16
C VAL A 262 1.28 8.00 8.05
N PHE A 263 1.50 8.58 6.87
CA PHE A 263 0.66 8.39 5.69
C PHE A 263 1.52 8.47 4.43
N LEU A 264 1.27 7.57 3.48
CA LEU A 264 1.85 7.63 2.15
C LEU A 264 0.76 7.54 1.08
N PRO A 265 0.75 8.45 0.09
CA PRO A 265 -0.11 8.30 -1.09
C PRO A 265 0.42 7.19 -1.99
N ASN A 266 -0.39 6.74 -2.94
CA ASN A 266 -0.01 5.68 -3.87
C ASN A 266 1.28 6.00 -4.66
N SER A 267 1.94 4.95 -5.16
CA SER A 267 3.19 5.08 -5.91
C SER A 267 3.12 6.06 -7.09
N PRO A 268 2.08 6.11 -7.95
CA PRO A 268 1.99 7.12 -9.00
C PRO A 268 1.99 8.56 -8.48
N THR A 269 1.34 8.86 -7.35
CA THR A 269 1.41 10.19 -6.72
C THR A 269 2.84 10.50 -6.30
N MET A 270 3.51 9.59 -5.59
CA MET A 270 4.91 9.78 -5.18
C MET A 270 5.86 9.94 -6.35
N MET A 271 5.66 9.19 -7.45
CA MET A 271 6.51 9.21 -8.64
C MET A 271 6.31 10.46 -9.50
N ASN A 272 5.06 10.92 -9.68
CA ASN A 272 4.70 11.83 -10.76
C ASN A 272 4.28 13.22 -10.29
N ALA A 273 3.91 13.41 -8.99
CA ALA A 273 3.54 14.73 -8.48
C ALA A 273 4.69 15.70 -8.62
N GLY A 274 4.41 16.91 -9.13
CA GLY A 274 5.43 17.90 -9.43
C GLY A 274 6.41 17.49 -10.54
N GLY A 275 6.08 16.48 -11.34
CA GLY A 275 6.87 15.94 -12.43
C GLY A 275 6.18 16.00 -13.81
N ARG A 276 6.93 15.62 -14.83
CA ARG A 276 6.49 15.74 -16.24
C ARG A 276 5.21 14.99 -16.56
N LEU A 277 5.04 13.75 -16.07
CA LEU A 277 3.85 12.93 -16.33
C LEU A 277 2.61 13.50 -15.64
N GLY A 278 2.72 13.81 -14.34
CA GLY A 278 1.65 14.42 -13.56
C GLY A 278 0.42 13.55 -13.33
N GLN A 279 0.43 12.29 -13.78
CA GLN A 279 -0.63 11.31 -13.52
C GLN A 279 -0.45 10.73 -12.13
N LEU A 280 -1.48 10.83 -11.26
CA LEU A 280 -1.39 10.54 -9.82
C LEU A 280 -2.22 9.32 -9.38
N SER A 281 -3.13 8.81 -10.23
CA SER A 281 -3.99 7.68 -9.90
C SER A 281 -3.29 6.33 -10.09
N ALA A 282 -3.62 5.35 -9.26
CA ALA A 282 -3.05 4.00 -9.37
C ALA A 282 -3.94 3.03 -10.14
N CYS A 283 -5.26 3.15 -9.98
CA CYS A 283 -6.27 2.18 -10.38
C CYS A 283 -7.15 2.74 -11.47
N PHE A 284 -7.38 1.94 -12.52
CA PHE A 284 -8.22 2.30 -13.65
C PHE A 284 -9.05 1.10 -14.08
N VAL A 285 -10.25 1.36 -14.62
CA VAL A 285 -11.05 0.38 -15.31
C VAL A 285 -11.39 0.91 -16.71
N LEU A 286 -11.28 0.05 -17.71
CA LEU A 286 -11.71 0.31 -19.08
C LEU A 286 -12.81 -0.66 -19.50
N GLY A 287 -13.70 -0.24 -20.37
CA GLY A 287 -14.68 -1.11 -21.01
C GLY A 287 -14.07 -1.82 -22.22
N MET A 288 -14.57 -3.01 -22.56
CA MET A 288 -14.17 -3.77 -23.73
C MET A 288 -15.44 -4.17 -24.55
N PRO A 289 -16.09 -3.20 -25.21
CA PRO A 289 -17.28 -3.49 -26.03
C PRO A 289 -16.92 -4.36 -27.23
N ASP A 290 -17.87 -5.20 -27.69
CA ASP A 290 -17.71 -6.12 -28.82
C ASP A 290 -17.74 -5.41 -30.18
N ASP A 291 -16.77 -4.55 -30.40
CA ASP A 291 -16.55 -3.76 -31.63
C ASP A 291 -15.06 -3.55 -31.84
N MET A 292 -14.54 -3.89 -33.02
CA MET A 292 -13.10 -3.87 -33.29
C MET A 292 -12.47 -2.50 -33.08
N ALA A 293 -13.14 -1.42 -33.50
CA ALA A 293 -12.60 -0.06 -33.33
C ALA A 293 -12.52 0.33 -31.86
N LYS A 294 -13.54 -0.06 -31.08
CA LYS A 294 -13.58 0.18 -29.63
C LYS A 294 -12.58 -0.69 -28.89
N ILE A 295 -12.41 -1.97 -29.27
CA ILE A 295 -11.37 -2.85 -28.73
C ILE A 295 -9.98 -2.24 -28.90
N MET A 296 -9.67 -1.73 -30.11
CA MET A 296 -8.37 -1.10 -30.40
C MET A 296 -8.22 0.23 -29.67
N LYS A 297 -9.31 1.00 -29.50
CA LYS A 297 -9.30 2.21 -28.65
C LYS A 297 -8.95 1.86 -27.20
N THR A 298 -9.62 0.87 -26.63
CA THR A 298 -9.33 0.42 -25.27
C THR A 298 -7.88 -0.03 -25.11
N THR A 299 -7.33 -0.72 -26.12
CA THR A 299 -5.92 -1.11 -26.16
C THR A 299 -4.98 0.09 -26.14
N SER A 300 -5.29 1.11 -26.94
CA SER A 300 -4.53 2.37 -26.98
C SER A 300 -4.62 3.14 -25.66
N ASP A 301 -5.79 3.23 -25.07
CA ASP A 301 -6.01 3.90 -23.78
C ASP A 301 -5.26 3.18 -22.64
N ALA A 302 -5.28 1.84 -22.63
CA ALA A 302 -4.50 1.03 -21.70
C ALA A 302 -2.99 1.31 -21.83
N ALA A 303 -2.47 1.40 -23.05
CA ALA A 303 -1.08 1.75 -23.31
C ALA A 303 -0.67 3.10 -22.69
N LEU A 304 -1.53 4.12 -22.80
CA LEU A 304 -1.30 5.44 -22.21
C LEU A 304 -1.31 5.39 -20.66
N ILE A 305 -2.18 4.57 -20.09
CA ILE A 305 -2.23 4.35 -18.64
C ILE A 305 -0.94 3.65 -18.16
N PHE A 306 -0.51 2.57 -18.82
CA PHE A 306 0.72 1.84 -18.47
C PHE A 306 1.96 2.73 -18.55
N LYS A 307 2.06 3.55 -19.60
CA LYS A 307 3.12 4.55 -19.75
C LYS A 307 3.20 5.49 -18.54
N SER A 308 2.10 5.76 -17.89
CA SER A 308 2.01 6.69 -16.74
C SER A 308 2.10 5.98 -15.38
N GLY A 309 2.23 4.63 -15.35
CA GLY A 309 2.38 3.82 -14.16
C GLY A 309 1.08 3.36 -13.52
N GLY A 310 -0.06 3.47 -14.22
CA GLY A 310 -1.36 2.95 -13.78
C GLY A 310 -1.53 1.45 -14.06
N GLY A 311 -2.43 0.79 -13.32
CA GLY A 311 -2.90 -0.56 -13.58
C GLY A 311 -4.34 -0.54 -14.09
N VAL A 312 -4.71 -1.46 -14.99
CA VAL A 312 -6.00 -1.48 -15.68
C VAL A 312 -6.77 -2.77 -15.39
N GLY A 313 -8.05 -2.65 -15.04
CA GLY A 313 -8.97 -3.77 -15.02
C GLY A 313 -9.94 -3.71 -16.20
N ILE A 314 -10.24 -4.87 -16.76
CA ILE A 314 -11.17 -5.02 -17.90
C ILE A 314 -12.04 -6.26 -17.66
N ASN A 315 -13.35 -6.08 -17.77
CA ASN A 315 -14.27 -7.20 -17.86
C ASN A 315 -14.47 -7.55 -19.37
N TYR A 316 -14.15 -8.78 -19.72
CA TYR A 316 -14.19 -9.28 -21.10
C TYR A 316 -15.51 -9.93 -21.47
N SER A 317 -16.51 -9.95 -20.57
CA SER A 317 -17.78 -10.65 -20.77
C SER A 317 -18.70 -10.01 -21.80
N GLU A 318 -18.38 -8.81 -22.30
CA GLU A 318 -19.13 -8.20 -23.41
C GLU A 318 -18.67 -8.71 -24.78
N LEU A 319 -17.49 -9.34 -24.87
CA LEU A 319 -16.99 -9.92 -26.11
C LEU A 319 -17.72 -11.23 -26.40
N ARG A 320 -18.05 -11.46 -27.65
CA ARG A 320 -18.67 -12.69 -28.11
C ARG A 320 -17.77 -13.91 -27.89
N GLU A 321 -18.38 -15.07 -27.72
CA GLU A 321 -17.72 -16.35 -27.56
C GLU A 321 -16.89 -16.77 -28.78
N GLU A 322 -15.90 -17.61 -28.55
CA GLU A 322 -15.09 -18.21 -29.60
C GLU A 322 -15.97 -19.09 -30.52
N GLY A 323 -15.74 -18.96 -31.83
CA GLY A 323 -16.50 -19.70 -32.84
C GLY A 323 -17.84 -19.06 -33.26
N ASP A 324 -18.25 -17.95 -32.60
CA ASP A 324 -19.45 -17.22 -33.02
C ASP A 324 -19.25 -16.51 -34.37
N ILE A 325 -20.31 -16.35 -35.16
CA ILE A 325 -20.25 -15.83 -36.53
C ILE A 325 -20.01 -14.31 -36.51
N VAL A 326 -18.97 -13.87 -37.22
CA VAL A 326 -18.70 -12.46 -37.51
C VAL A 326 -19.45 -12.05 -38.78
N ALA A 327 -20.58 -11.40 -38.63
CA ALA A 327 -21.49 -11.08 -39.75
C ALA A 327 -20.82 -10.27 -40.88
N SER A 328 -19.84 -9.41 -40.59
CA SER A 328 -19.15 -8.56 -41.56
C SER A 328 -18.15 -9.31 -42.45
N THR A 329 -17.63 -10.45 -41.99
CA THR A 329 -16.56 -11.21 -42.67
C THR A 329 -16.95 -12.63 -43.00
N SER A 330 -18.10 -13.09 -42.54
CA SER A 330 -18.53 -14.51 -42.60
C SER A 330 -17.55 -15.49 -41.98
N GLY A 331 -16.63 -14.97 -41.13
CA GLY A 331 -15.68 -15.76 -40.38
C GLY A 331 -16.18 -16.06 -38.97
N VAL A 332 -15.32 -16.64 -38.14
CA VAL A 332 -15.61 -16.97 -36.73
C VAL A 332 -14.82 -16.08 -35.78
N ALA A 333 -15.38 -15.78 -34.62
CA ALA A 333 -14.76 -15.02 -33.55
C ALA A 333 -13.66 -15.82 -32.88
N SER A 334 -12.60 -15.11 -32.47
CA SER A 334 -11.45 -15.70 -31.75
C SER A 334 -11.64 -15.80 -30.22
N GLY A 335 -12.75 -15.21 -29.71
CA GLY A 335 -13.11 -15.20 -28.31
C GLY A 335 -12.30 -14.26 -27.42
N PRO A 336 -12.76 -14.02 -26.19
CA PRO A 336 -12.20 -13.02 -25.26
C PRO A 336 -10.73 -13.24 -24.89
N VAL A 337 -10.31 -14.51 -24.67
CA VAL A 337 -8.93 -14.86 -24.25
C VAL A 337 -7.91 -14.42 -25.31
N SER A 338 -8.28 -14.45 -26.59
CA SER A 338 -7.43 -13.97 -27.69
C SER A 338 -7.18 -12.47 -27.61
N PHE A 339 -8.18 -11.68 -27.23
CA PHE A 339 -8.04 -10.24 -27.03
C PHE A 339 -7.26 -9.88 -25.75
N MET A 340 -7.30 -10.72 -24.72
CA MET A 340 -6.42 -10.59 -23.55
C MET A 340 -4.95 -10.66 -23.94
N ASN A 341 -4.57 -11.51 -24.89
CA ASN A 341 -3.18 -11.62 -25.37
C ASN A 341 -2.68 -10.33 -26.03
N ILE A 342 -3.54 -9.55 -26.67
CA ILE A 342 -3.16 -8.25 -27.25
C ILE A 342 -2.76 -7.30 -26.10
N ILE A 343 -3.60 -7.18 -25.08
CA ILE A 343 -3.33 -6.32 -23.91
C ILE A 343 -2.10 -6.82 -23.14
N ASN A 344 -1.92 -8.15 -23.00
CA ASN A 344 -0.74 -8.73 -22.37
C ASN A 344 0.54 -8.30 -23.07
N THR A 345 0.58 -8.42 -24.40
CA THR A 345 1.72 -8.00 -25.24
C THR A 345 2.00 -6.49 -25.12
N VAL A 346 0.95 -5.66 -25.17
CA VAL A 346 1.09 -4.21 -24.97
C VAL A 346 1.69 -3.90 -23.61
N THR A 347 1.27 -4.62 -22.55
CA THR A 347 1.80 -4.44 -21.20
C THR A 347 3.27 -4.82 -21.09
N ASP A 348 3.70 -5.86 -21.80
CA ASP A 348 5.11 -6.26 -21.84
C ASP A 348 6.00 -5.22 -22.50
N VAL A 349 5.51 -4.62 -23.59
CA VAL A 349 6.28 -3.66 -24.38
C VAL A 349 6.30 -2.27 -23.72
N ILE A 350 5.18 -1.85 -23.12
CA ILE A 350 5.04 -0.49 -22.58
C ILE A 350 5.29 -0.48 -21.08
N LYS A 351 6.45 0.04 -20.68
CA LYS A 351 6.88 0.17 -19.28
C LYS A 351 7.14 1.63 -18.95
N GLN A 352 6.76 2.07 -17.75
CA GLN A 352 7.07 3.42 -17.27
C GLN A 352 8.57 3.57 -17.00
N GLY A 353 9.36 3.81 -18.06
CA GLY A 353 10.80 4.07 -17.93
C GLY A 353 11.58 3.08 -17.05
N GLY A 354 11.13 1.81 -16.97
CA GLY A 354 11.74 0.79 -16.11
C GLY A 354 11.36 0.88 -14.62
N LYS A 355 10.59 1.88 -14.19
CA LYS A 355 10.26 2.10 -12.77
C LYS A 355 9.08 1.26 -12.27
N ARG A 356 8.06 1.05 -13.09
CA ARG A 356 6.87 0.25 -12.77
C ARG A 356 6.35 -0.46 -14.00
N ARG A 357 6.07 -1.76 -13.90
CA ARG A 357 5.39 -2.55 -14.92
C ARG A 357 3.89 -2.26 -14.88
N GLY A 358 3.21 -2.25 -16.02
CA GLY A 358 1.77 -2.29 -16.09
C GLY A 358 1.25 -3.58 -15.43
N ALA A 359 0.05 -3.54 -14.88
CA ALA A 359 -0.63 -4.70 -14.35
C ALA A 359 -2.07 -4.70 -14.87
N ASN A 360 -2.62 -5.88 -15.12
CA ASN A 360 -3.99 -6.04 -15.60
C ASN A 360 -4.81 -6.91 -14.65
N MET A 361 -6.12 -6.65 -14.61
CA MET A 361 -7.14 -7.57 -14.15
C MET A 361 -7.98 -7.96 -15.36
N GLY A 362 -8.03 -9.25 -15.65
CA GLY A 362 -8.99 -9.83 -16.58
C GLY A 362 -10.16 -10.45 -15.81
N ILE A 363 -11.38 -10.01 -16.12
CA ILE A 363 -12.58 -10.54 -15.48
C ILE A 363 -13.44 -11.17 -16.55
N MET A 364 -14.06 -12.29 -16.22
CA MET A 364 -15.13 -12.89 -17.02
C MET A 364 -16.26 -13.32 -16.10
N ASP A 365 -17.48 -12.94 -16.44
CA ASP A 365 -18.66 -13.35 -15.71
C ASP A 365 -18.88 -14.85 -15.88
N VAL A 366 -19.25 -15.52 -14.83
CA VAL A 366 -19.42 -16.97 -14.79
C VAL A 366 -20.44 -17.51 -15.82
N SER A 367 -21.34 -16.65 -16.29
CA SER A 367 -22.35 -16.98 -17.30
C SER A 367 -21.85 -17.00 -18.75
N HIS A 368 -20.59 -16.56 -19.00
CA HIS A 368 -20.04 -16.48 -20.35
C HIS A 368 -19.80 -17.87 -20.95
N PRO A 369 -20.09 -18.11 -22.25
CA PRO A 369 -19.88 -19.43 -22.87
C PRO A 369 -18.44 -19.95 -22.81
N ASP A 370 -17.43 -19.06 -22.86
CA ASP A 370 -16.00 -19.42 -22.80
C ASP A 370 -15.43 -19.50 -21.37
N ILE A 371 -16.27 -19.57 -20.33
CA ILE A 371 -15.84 -19.48 -18.94
C ILE A 371 -14.87 -20.59 -18.53
N GLU A 372 -15.06 -21.84 -18.98
CA GLU A 372 -14.17 -22.95 -18.65
C GLU A 372 -12.76 -22.73 -19.23
N LYS A 373 -12.67 -22.21 -20.46
CA LYS A 373 -11.41 -21.84 -21.10
C LYS A 373 -10.72 -20.69 -20.33
N PHE A 374 -11.49 -19.71 -19.89
CA PHE A 374 -10.98 -18.58 -19.09
C PHE A 374 -10.43 -19.06 -17.74
N ILE A 375 -11.14 -19.94 -17.02
CA ILE A 375 -10.71 -20.49 -15.72
C ILE A 375 -9.37 -21.21 -15.84
N THR A 376 -9.17 -21.98 -16.91
CA THR A 376 -8.01 -22.83 -17.07
C THR A 376 -6.82 -22.18 -17.79
N ASN A 377 -6.97 -20.96 -18.33
CA ASN A 377 -6.00 -20.33 -19.22
C ASN A 377 -4.62 -20.07 -18.57
N LYS A 378 -4.54 -19.96 -17.25
CA LYS A 378 -3.28 -19.70 -16.50
C LYS A 378 -2.73 -20.93 -15.77
N THR A 379 -3.28 -22.10 -16.00
CA THR A 379 -2.70 -23.34 -15.45
C THR A 379 -1.37 -23.72 -16.12
N GLU A 380 -1.12 -23.20 -17.33
CA GLU A 380 0.14 -23.35 -18.05
C GLU A 380 1.08 -22.17 -17.74
N PRO A 381 2.37 -22.44 -17.45
CA PRO A 381 3.36 -21.40 -17.22
C PRO A 381 3.56 -20.48 -18.44
N GLY A 382 3.77 -19.18 -18.19
CA GLY A 382 4.05 -18.22 -19.26
C GLY A 382 2.83 -17.62 -19.96
N VAL A 383 1.61 -18.07 -19.64
CA VAL A 383 0.38 -17.55 -20.23
C VAL A 383 -0.13 -16.35 -19.43
N LEU A 384 -0.39 -15.22 -20.10
CA LEU A 384 -0.96 -14.00 -19.52
C LEU A 384 -0.25 -13.53 -18.23
N GLU A 385 1.09 -13.54 -18.22
CA GLU A 385 1.89 -13.19 -17.02
C GLU A 385 1.64 -11.78 -16.48
N ASN A 386 1.11 -10.85 -17.29
CA ASN A 386 0.78 -9.50 -16.86
C ASN A 386 -0.66 -9.35 -16.36
N PHE A 387 -1.40 -10.43 -16.29
CA PHE A 387 -2.77 -10.45 -15.81
C PHE A 387 -2.88 -11.14 -14.44
N ASN A 388 -3.65 -10.54 -13.55
CA ASN A 388 -4.44 -11.28 -12.60
C ASN A 388 -5.77 -11.62 -13.27
N VAL A 389 -6.30 -12.81 -13.05
CA VAL A 389 -7.59 -13.24 -13.60
C VAL A 389 -8.56 -13.57 -12.48
N SER A 390 -9.82 -13.17 -12.66
CA SER A 390 -10.89 -13.43 -11.69
C SER A 390 -12.20 -13.74 -12.39
N VAL A 391 -12.95 -14.70 -11.84
CA VAL A 391 -14.30 -15.00 -12.27
C VAL A 391 -15.27 -14.06 -11.56
N GLY A 392 -16.11 -13.39 -12.33
CA GLY A 392 -17.18 -12.54 -11.80
C GLY A 392 -18.40 -13.39 -11.45
N VAL A 393 -18.75 -13.45 -10.17
CA VAL A 393 -19.86 -14.24 -9.64
C VAL A 393 -21.07 -13.32 -9.40
N TRP A 394 -22.26 -13.81 -9.81
CA TRP A 394 -23.54 -13.13 -9.64
C TRP A 394 -24.50 -14.01 -8.84
N GLY A 395 -25.55 -13.42 -8.28
CA GLY A 395 -26.49 -14.12 -7.41
C GLY A 395 -27.22 -15.29 -8.07
N ASP A 396 -27.46 -15.25 -9.38
CA ASP A 396 -28.10 -16.36 -10.12
C ASP A 396 -27.22 -17.62 -10.14
N PHE A 397 -25.89 -17.45 -10.35
CA PHE A 397 -24.97 -18.57 -10.24
C PHE A 397 -24.83 -19.06 -8.80
N TRP A 398 -24.77 -18.11 -7.84
CA TRP A 398 -24.66 -18.49 -6.44
C TRP A 398 -25.87 -19.32 -5.99
N ASN A 399 -27.06 -18.88 -6.34
CA ASN A 399 -28.27 -19.62 -6.03
C ASN A 399 -28.31 -21.01 -6.69
N ALA A 400 -27.85 -21.13 -7.95
CA ALA A 400 -27.72 -22.43 -8.61
C ALA A 400 -26.73 -23.35 -7.91
N LEU A 401 -25.64 -22.77 -7.33
CA LEU A 401 -24.61 -23.52 -6.61
C LEU A 401 -25.08 -24.03 -5.24
N VAL A 402 -25.81 -23.19 -4.47
CA VAL A 402 -26.06 -23.47 -3.06
C VAL A 402 -27.50 -23.91 -2.74
N ASP A 403 -28.48 -23.55 -3.58
CA ASP A 403 -29.90 -23.80 -3.35
C ASP A 403 -30.50 -24.89 -4.27
N SER A 404 -29.77 -25.27 -5.34
CA SER A 404 -30.21 -26.28 -6.31
C SER A 404 -29.54 -27.62 -6.07
N GLU A 405 -30.31 -28.70 -5.95
CA GLU A 405 -29.76 -30.06 -5.74
C GLU A 405 -28.99 -30.57 -6.96
N ASP A 406 -29.41 -30.22 -8.18
CA ASP A 406 -28.77 -30.62 -9.43
C ASP A 406 -27.74 -29.65 -9.94
N GLY A 407 -27.63 -28.44 -9.34
CA GLY A 407 -26.68 -27.41 -9.71
C GLY A 407 -26.79 -26.93 -11.15
N ALA A 408 -27.95 -27.03 -11.79
CA ALA A 408 -28.17 -26.67 -13.19
C ALA A 408 -27.98 -25.15 -13.38
N TYR A 409 -27.08 -24.76 -14.28
CA TYR A 409 -26.77 -23.37 -14.62
C TYR A 409 -26.65 -23.18 -16.12
N THR A 410 -27.16 -22.07 -16.63
CA THR A 410 -27.21 -21.79 -18.08
C THR A 410 -26.16 -20.73 -18.46
N LEU A 411 -25.25 -21.11 -19.33
CA LEU A 411 -24.36 -20.17 -20.02
C LEU A 411 -25.13 -19.43 -21.11
N ARG A 412 -24.85 -18.11 -21.26
CA ARG A 412 -25.69 -17.24 -22.10
C ARG A 412 -24.86 -16.51 -23.16
N SER A 413 -25.38 -16.39 -24.36
CA SER A 413 -24.84 -15.58 -25.43
C SER A 413 -24.68 -14.10 -24.96
N THR A 414 -23.58 -13.49 -25.33
CA THR A 414 -23.30 -12.08 -25.03
C THR A 414 -24.15 -11.13 -25.89
N ARG A 415 -24.72 -11.58 -27.01
CA ARG A 415 -25.49 -10.74 -27.92
C ARG A 415 -26.90 -10.44 -27.44
N ASP A 416 -27.61 -11.46 -26.96
CA ASP A 416 -29.03 -11.39 -26.67
C ASP A 416 -29.45 -12.11 -25.39
N ALA A 417 -28.46 -12.56 -24.60
CA ALA A 417 -28.68 -13.35 -23.39
C ALA A 417 -29.40 -14.68 -23.60
N SER A 418 -29.50 -15.17 -24.85
CA SER A 418 -30.12 -16.47 -25.13
C SER A 418 -29.32 -17.62 -24.53
N PRO A 419 -29.94 -18.73 -24.14
CA PRO A 419 -29.28 -19.93 -23.65
C PRO A 419 -28.35 -20.52 -24.72
N VAL A 420 -27.06 -20.75 -24.37
CA VAL A 420 -26.09 -21.41 -25.25
C VAL A 420 -25.89 -22.87 -24.83
N ARG A 421 -25.67 -23.07 -23.53
CA ARG A 421 -25.39 -24.43 -23.00
C ARG A 421 -25.73 -24.45 -21.50
N GLU A 422 -26.23 -25.59 -21.04
CA GLU A 422 -26.34 -25.89 -19.62
C GLU A 422 -25.02 -26.47 -19.09
N ILE A 423 -24.68 -26.10 -17.87
CA ILE A 423 -23.49 -26.61 -17.15
C ILE A 423 -23.88 -26.79 -15.67
N ASN A 424 -23.13 -27.64 -14.98
CA ASN A 424 -23.30 -27.81 -13.53
C ASN A 424 -22.49 -26.78 -12.74
N ALA A 425 -23.12 -26.02 -11.86
CA ALA A 425 -22.52 -25.00 -11.03
C ALA A 425 -21.46 -25.60 -10.05
N HIS A 426 -21.72 -26.83 -9.55
CA HIS A 426 -20.75 -27.54 -8.71
C HIS A 426 -19.49 -27.90 -9.50
N HIS A 427 -19.63 -28.31 -10.77
CA HIS A 427 -18.47 -28.54 -11.64
C HIS A 427 -17.65 -27.25 -11.85
N LEU A 428 -18.30 -26.12 -12.07
CA LEU A 428 -17.60 -24.84 -12.29
C LEU A 428 -16.83 -24.41 -11.04
N ILE A 429 -17.42 -24.48 -9.85
CA ILE A 429 -16.70 -24.11 -8.62
C ILE A 429 -15.53 -25.05 -8.32
N ASP A 430 -15.66 -26.35 -8.62
CA ASP A 430 -14.58 -27.33 -8.49
C ASP A 430 -13.45 -27.04 -9.49
N LEU A 431 -13.78 -26.67 -10.73
CA LEU A 431 -12.80 -26.27 -11.74
C LEU A 431 -12.06 -24.99 -11.34
N ILE A 432 -12.77 -23.99 -10.82
CA ILE A 432 -12.19 -22.75 -10.29
C ILE A 432 -11.22 -23.06 -9.13
N ALA A 433 -11.70 -23.83 -8.13
CA ALA A 433 -10.91 -24.17 -6.95
C ALA A 433 -9.64 -24.98 -7.32
N THR A 434 -9.77 -25.97 -8.21
CA THR A 434 -8.66 -26.79 -8.68
C THR A 434 -7.62 -25.95 -9.45
N SER A 435 -8.08 -25.03 -10.32
CA SER A 435 -7.19 -24.12 -11.06
C SER A 435 -6.47 -23.17 -10.13
N ALA A 436 -7.17 -22.59 -9.16
CA ALA A 436 -6.58 -21.71 -8.16
C ALA A 436 -5.59 -22.46 -7.23
N TRP A 437 -5.89 -23.71 -6.87
CA TRP A 437 -4.99 -24.56 -6.12
C TRP A 437 -3.67 -24.82 -6.88
N LYS A 438 -3.75 -25.03 -8.21
CA LYS A 438 -2.57 -25.26 -9.08
C LYS A 438 -1.74 -24.00 -9.31
N SER A 439 -2.36 -22.86 -9.58
CA SER A 439 -1.72 -21.65 -10.11
C SER A 439 -1.96 -20.37 -9.31
N ALA A 440 -2.65 -20.43 -8.18
CA ALA A 440 -3.16 -19.29 -7.40
C ALA A 440 -4.16 -18.40 -8.18
N GLU A 441 -4.68 -18.87 -9.29
CA GLU A 441 -5.66 -18.16 -10.14
C GLU A 441 -6.65 -19.15 -10.78
N PRO A 442 -7.91 -18.74 -11.04
CA PRO A 442 -8.47 -17.39 -10.85
C PRO A 442 -8.88 -17.11 -9.41
N GLY A 443 -8.93 -15.81 -9.06
CA GLY A 443 -9.69 -15.35 -7.90
C GLY A 443 -11.19 -15.27 -8.19
N LEU A 444 -12.00 -14.94 -7.17
CA LEU A 444 -13.42 -14.62 -7.33
C LEU A 444 -13.70 -13.17 -7.00
N ILE A 445 -14.62 -12.57 -7.75
CA ILE A 445 -15.22 -11.26 -7.47
C ILE A 445 -16.72 -11.45 -7.36
N PHE A 446 -17.29 -11.10 -6.21
CA PHE A 446 -18.72 -11.26 -5.92
C PHE A 446 -19.47 -9.98 -6.28
N PHE A 447 -19.94 -9.90 -7.53
CA PHE A 447 -20.63 -8.71 -8.03
C PHE A 447 -22.01 -8.49 -7.41
N ASP A 448 -22.68 -9.53 -6.96
CA ASP A 448 -23.91 -9.42 -6.16
C ASP A 448 -23.65 -8.67 -4.86
N LEU A 449 -22.59 -9.01 -4.11
CA LEU A 449 -22.20 -8.34 -2.87
C LEU A 449 -21.67 -6.93 -3.09
N ILE A 450 -20.87 -6.70 -4.16
CA ILE A 450 -20.40 -5.38 -4.54
C ILE A 450 -21.57 -4.43 -4.83
N ASN A 451 -22.59 -4.92 -5.52
CA ASN A 451 -23.72 -4.10 -5.95
C ASN A 451 -24.84 -4.00 -4.92
N LYS A 452 -24.84 -4.82 -3.87
CA LYS A 452 -25.85 -4.79 -2.79
C LYS A 452 -25.96 -3.40 -2.13
N TYR A 453 -24.84 -2.72 -1.96
CA TYR A 453 -24.76 -1.38 -1.37
C TYR A 453 -24.16 -0.34 -2.33
N ASN A 454 -24.29 -0.55 -3.63
CA ASN A 454 -23.77 0.37 -4.65
C ASN A 454 -24.68 1.59 -4.82
N VAL A 455 -24.47 2.62 -4.03
CA VAL A 455 -25.23 3.88 -4.09
C VAL A 455 -25.11 4.64 -5.41
N PHE A 456 -24.16 4.26 -6.28
CA PHE A 456 -23.86 4.95 -7.53
C PHE A 456 -24.52 4.30 -8.76
N ALA A 457 -25.10 3.12 -8.63
CA ALA A 457 -25.72 2.36 -9.74
C ALA A 457 -26.79 3.18 -10.48
N LYS A 458 -27.64 3.89 -9.74
CA LYS A 458 -28.69 4.75 -10.29
C LYS A 458 -28.12 5.88 -11.16
N ALA A 459 -27.03 6.51 -10.73
CA ALA A 459 -26.39 7.60 -11.46
C ALA A 459 -25.64 7.13 -12.71
N ARG A 460 -25.14 5.89 -12.73
CA ARG A 460 -24.40 5.29 -13.84
C ARG A 460 -25.26 4.40 -14.75
N GLY A 461 -26.50 4.16 -14.39
CA GLY A 461 -27.46 3.38 -15.19
C GLY A 461 -27.21 1.87 -15.21
N GLY A 462 -26.53 1.32 -14.20
CA GLY A 462 -26.27 -0.11 -14.09
C GLY A 462 -25.27 -0.48 -12.99
N PRO A 463 -25.03 -1.80 -12.82
CA PRO A 463 -24.14 -2.30 -11.79
C PRO A 463 -22.65 -2.09 -12.10
N LEU A 464 -21.82 -2.16 -11.07
CA LEU A 464 -20.36 -2.34 -11.18
C LEU A 464 -20.08 -3.75 -11.71
N ARG A 465 -19.15 -3.87 -12.67
CA ARG A 465 -18.81 -5.14 -13.34
C ARG A 465 -17.29 -5.35 -13.49
N ALA A 466 -16.47 -4.47 -12.96
CA ALA A 466 -15.03 -4.58 -13.06
C ALA A 466 -14.32 -3.97 -11.85
N THR A 467 -13.08 -4.42 -11.63
CA THR A 467 -12.17 -3.92 -10.60
C THR A 467 -10.81 -3.58 -11.19
N ASN A 468 -10.00 -2.85 -10.44
CA ASN A 468 -8.58 -2.66 -10.73
C ASN A 468 -7.78 -3.99 -10.60
N PRO A 469 -6.46 -4.01 -10.94
CA PRO A 469 -5.65 -5.23 -10.93
C PRO A 469 -5.58 -5.99 -9.61
N CYS A 470 -5.68 -5.32 -8.47
CA CYS A 470 -5.61 -5.96 -7.15
C CYS A 470 -6.97 -6.24 -6.52
N GLY A 471 -8.08 -5.86 -7.19
CA GLY A 471 -9.44 -6.16 -6.76
C GLY A 471 -10.02 -5.22 -5.70
N GLU A 472 -9.24 -4.32 -5.11
CA GLU A 472 -9.71 -3.44 -4.02
C GLU A 472 -10.57 -2.26 -4.48
N GLN A 473 -10.59 -1.95 -5.79
CA GLN A 473 -11.33 -0.84 -6.36
C GLN A 473 -12.31 -1.31 -7.43
N SER A 474 -13.58 -1.41 -7.07
CA SER A 474 -14.67 -1.62 -8.05
C SER A 474 -15.01 -0.29 -8.71
N LEU A 475 -14.84 -0.21 -10.03
CA LEU A 475 -14.93 1.02 -10.81
C LEU A 475 -15.81 0.82 -12.04
N TYR A 476 -16.48 1.89 -12.48
CA TYR A 476 -17.13 1.94 -13.80
C TYR A 476 -16.08 2.21 -14.89
N PRO A 477 -16.37 1.86 -16.16
CA PRO A 477 -15.47 2.16 -17.26
C PRO A 477 -15.06 3.63 -17.28
N TYR A 478 -13.76 3.86 -17.51
CA TYR A 478 -13.07 5.16 -17.48
C TYR A 478 -13.00 5.84 -16.09
N GLU A 479 -13.49 5.22 -15.02
CA GLU A 479 -13.17 5.72 -13.67
C GLU A 479 -11.71 5.40 -13.30
N SER A 480 -11.16 6.23 -12.45
CA SER A 480 -9.88 5.98 -11.77
C SER A 480 -10.00 6.28 -10.28
N CYS A 481 -9.08 5.72 -9.52
CA CYS A 481 -8.96 6.00 -8.11
C CYS A 481 -7.52 6.33 -7.72
N ASN A 482 -7.35 7.38 -6.93
CA ASN A 482 -6.13 7.67 -6.19
C ASN A 482 -6.26 7.08 -4.79
N LEU A 483 -5.15 6.52 -4.31
CA LEU A 483 -5.08 5.79 -3.06
C LEU A 483 -4.11 6.44 -2.09
N GLY A 484 -4.30 6.16 -0.82
CA GLY A 484 -3.35 6.47 0.23
C GLY A 484 -3.55 5.56 1.43
N SER A 485 -2.49 5.31 2.19
CA SER A 485 -2.53 4.37 3.31
C SER A 485 -1.92 4.98 4.56
N ILE A 486 -2.67 4.91 5.65
CA ILE A 486 -2.24 5.36 6.98
C ILE A 486 -1.45 4.23 7.63
N ASN A 487 -0.26 4.52 8.14
CA ASN A 487 0.53 3.57 8.91
C ASN A 487 0.04 3.56 10.37
N LEU A 488 -0.78 2.58 10.70
CA LEU A 488 -1.38 2.47 12.03
C LEU A 488 -0.35 2.21 13.13
N ALA A 489 0.77 1.55 12.81
CA ALA A 489 1.84 1.28 13.76
C ALA A 489 2.48 2.57 14.33
N ASN A 490 2.40 3.69 13.60
CA ASN A 490 2.92 5.00 14.01
C ASN A 490 1.87 5.87 14.75
N LEU A 491 0.68 5.31 15.02
CA LEU A 491 -0.39 5.97 15.77
C LEU A 491 -0.53 5.40 17.18
N THR A 492 0.58 5.04 17.78
CA THR A 492 0.64 4.56 19.17
C THR A 492 1.37 5.56 20.06
N LYS A 493 1.03 5.57 21.32
CA LYS A 493 1.73 6.31 22.37
C LYS A 493 2.09 5.36 23.52
N ARG A 494 3.19 5.66 24.22
CA ARG A 494 3.56 4.90 25.41
C ARG A 494 2.84 5.45 26.65
N THR A 495 2.31 4.55 27.43
CA THR A 495 1.73 4.85 28.75
C THR A 495 2.84 5.04 29.79
N ALA A 496 2.48 5.47 30.99
CA ALA A 496 3.44 5.72 32.07
C ALA A 496 4.20 4.44 32.51
N ASP A 497 3.59 3.28 32.35
CA ASP A 497 4.16 1.95 32.61
C ASP A 497 4.92 1.36 31.41
N GLY A 498 5.08 2.15 30.35
CA GLY A 498 5.87 1.76 29.18
C GLY A 498 5.15 0.91 28.15
N GLN A 499 3.86 0.58 28.34
CA GLN A 499 3.07 -0.16 27.35
C GLN A 499 2.67 0.74 26.20
N TYR A 500 2.26 0.14 25.08
CA TYR A 500 1.68 0.88 23.97
C TYR A 500 0.16 0.93 24.07
N GLU A 501 -0.41 2.08 23.77
CA GLU A 501 -1.84 2.24 23.53
C GLU A 501 -2.07 2.94 22.19
N PHE A 502 -3.22 2.66 21.54
CA PHE A 502 -3.57 3.29 20.28
C PHE A 502 -4.12 4.70 20.49
N ASP A 503 -3.64 5.67 19.72
CA ASP A 503 -4.05 7.05 19.82
C ASP A 503 -5.24 7.34 18.89
N TRP A 504 -6.46 7.09 19.40
CA TRP A 504 -7.71 7.30 18.67
C TRP A 504 -7.93 8.75 18.21
N GLN A 505 -7.52 9.73 19.02
CA GLN A 505 -7.67 11.15 18.69
C GLN A 505 -6.77 11.52 17.51
N LYS A 506 -5.50 11.08 17.53
CA LYS A 506 -4.57 11.27 16.42
C LYS A 506 -5.05 10.53 15.17
N TYR A 507 -5.64 9.35 15.32
CA TYR A 507 -6.19 8.60 14.20
C TYR A 507 -7.31 9.38 13.50
N GLU A 508 -8.28 9.91 14.23
CA GLU A 508 -9.32 10.78 13.69
C GLU A 508 -8.73 11.96 12.92
N GLU A 509 -7.79 12.70 13.53
CA GLU A 509 -7.11 13.83 12.90
C GLU A 509 -6.45 13.45 11.57
N ILE A 510 -5.71 12.34 11.56
CA ILE A 510 -5.00 11.83 10.36
C ILE A 510 -5.98 11.41 9.28
N VAL A 511 -7.07 10.71 9.61
CA VAL A 511 -8.10 10.31 8.64
C VAL A 511 -8.69 11.54 7.95
N ARG A 512 -9.02 12.60 8.70
CA ARG A 512 -9.56 13.85 8.12
C ARG A 512 -8.55 14.54 7.20
N LYS A 513 -7.32 14.71 7.64
CA LYS A 513 -6.24 15.34 6.86
C LYS A 513 -5.95 14.57 5.55
N THR A 514 -5.89 13.25 5.63
CA THR A 514 -5.59 12.40 4.48
C THR A 514 -6.76 12.28 3.51
N THR A 515 -8.00 12.36 3.98
CA THR A 515 -9.19 12.49 3.11
C THR A 515 -9.10 13.77 2.27
N ARG A 516 -8.77 14.90 2.88
CA ARG A 516 -8.55 16.18 2.18
C ARG A 516 -7.36 16.12 1.23
N PHE A 517 -6.25 15.49 1.63
CA PHE A 517 -5.10 15.25 0.74
C PHE A 517 -5.55 14.54 -0.55
N LEU A 518 -6.32 13.46 -0.42
CA LEU A 518 -6.80 12.69 -1.57
C LEU A 518 -7.84 13.44 -2.42
N ASP A 519 -8.68 14.31 -1.83
CA ASP A 519 -9.55 15.23 -2.58
C ASP A 519 -8.73 16.16 -3.47
N ASN A 520 -7.68 16.76 -2.90
CA ASN A 520 -6.78 17.67 -3.62
C ASN A 520 -6.04 16.95 -4.77
N VAL A 521 -5.67 15.68 -4.61
CA VAL A 521 -5.06 14.88 -5.69
C VAL A 521 -5.94 14.88 -6.94
N ILE A 522 -7.27 14.77 -6.81
CA ILE A 522 -8.19 14.76 -7.95
C ILE A 522 -8.14 16.08 -8.72
N ASP A 523 -8.02 17.20 -8.01
CA ASP A 523 -8.07 18.55 -8.61
C ASP A 523 -6.79 18.89 -9.39
N VAL A 524 -5.64 18.41 -8.93
CA VAL A 524 -4.33 18.69 -9.53
C VAL A 524 -3.81 17.58 -10.47
N ASN A 525 -4.54 16.46 -10.58
CA ASN A 525 -4.16 15.31 -11.38
C ASN A 525 -4.19 15.62 -12.89
N HIS A 526 -3.22 15.08 -13.62
CA HIS A 526 -3.19 15.11 -15.07
C HIS A 526 -3.49 13.73 -15.64
N TYR A 527 -4.75 13.50 -16.01
CA TYR A 527 -5.20 12.19 -16.50
C TYR A 527 -4.70 11.92 -17.94
N PRO A 528 -4.29 10.67 -18.25
CA PRO A 528 -3.71 10.34 -19.55
C PRO A 528 -4.73 10.30 -20.69
N VAL A 529 -6.02 10.15 -20.37
CA VAL A 529 -7.14 10.01 -21.33
C VAL A 529 -8.24 10.97 -20.92
N PRO A 530 -8.82 11.76 -21.85
CA PRO A 530 -9.85 12.76 -21.54
C PRO A 530 -11.10 12.18 -20.86
N GLU A 531 -11.56 11.00 -21.30
CA GLU A 531 -12.73 10.33 -20.73
C GLU A 531 -12.50 9.98 -19.26
N ILE A 532 -11.27 9.62 -18.89
CA ILE A 532 -10.92 9.34 -17.49
C ILE A 532 -10.98 10.61 -16.65
N ASN A 533 -10.53 11.75 -17.19
CA ASN A 533 -10.62 13.03 -16.50
C ASN A 533 -12.07 13.38 -16.16
N VAL A 534 -12.98 13.19 -17.13
CA VAL A 534 -14.41 13.46 -16.92
C VAL A 534 -15.00 12.51 -15.87
N ALA A 535 -14.86 11.20 -16.07
CA ALA A 535 -15.49 10.21 -15.19
C ALA A 535 -14.98 10.28 -13.75
N SER A 536 -13.65 10.50 -13.58
CA SER A 536 -13.04 10.60 -12.25
C SER A 536 -13.47 11.86 -11.49
N LYS A 537 -13.65 12.99 -12.19
CA LYS A 537 -14.14 14.24 -11.59
C LYS A 537 -15.64 14.24 -11.34
N GLU A 538 -16.43 13.47 -12.11
CA GLU A 538 -17.86 13.28 -11.87
C GLU A 538 -18.17 12.47 -10.61
N SER A 539 -17.33 11.48 -10.27
CA SER A 539 -17.52 10.61 -9.10
C SER A 539 -16.67 11.05 -7.90
N ARG A 540 -15.54 11.72 -8.14
CA ARG A 540 -14.52 12.10 -7.14
C ARG A 540 -14.18 10.96 -6.18
N ARG A 541 -14.00 9.75 -6.72
CA ARG A 541 -13.70 8.56 -5.91
C ARG A 541 -12.28 8.65 -5.34
N ILE A 542 -12.16 8.39 -4.04
CA ILE A 542 -10.88 8.23 -3.35
C ILE A 542 -10.81 6.87 -2.65
N GLY A 543 -9.62 6.40 -2.35
CA GLY A 543 -9.37 5.14 -1.67
C GLY A 543 -8.41 5.34 -0.51
N LEU A 544 -8.89 5.84 0.63
CA LEU A 544 -8.12 5.89 1.86
C LEU A 544 -8.14 4.52 2.54
N GLY A 545 -6.98 4.02 2.88
CA GLY A 545 -6.80 2.73 3.53
C GLY A 545 -5.72 2.80 4.62
N VAL A 546 -5.25 1.62 5.00
CA VAL A 546 -4.29 1.43 6.08
C VAL A 546 -3.13 0.53 5.68
N MET A 547 -2.05 0.58 6.45
CA MET A 547 -0.92 -0.36 6.47
C MET A 547 -0.39 -0.47 7.90
N GLY A 548 0.45 -1.45 8.20
CA GLY A 548 1.02 -1.63 9.53
C GLY A 548 0.06 -2.21 10.56
N VAL A 549 -1.00 -2.93 10.12
CA VAL A 549 -1.98 -3.52 11.06
C VAL A 549 -1.32 -4.58 11.94
N ALA A 550 -0.51 -5.49 11.37
CA ALA A 550 0.17 -6.51 12.18
C ALA A 550 1.14 -5.89 13.18
N ASP A 551 1.94 -4.89 12.77
CA ASP A 551 2.86 -4.20 13.68
C ASP A 551 2.13 -3.46 14.80
N LEU A 552 0.96 -2.86 14.50
CA LEU A 552 0.11 -2.27 15.53
C LEU A 552 -0.34 -3.31 16.55
N LEU A 553 -0.85 -4.45 16.08
CA LEU A 553 -1.31 -5.53 16.97
C LEU A 553 -0.17 -6.09 17.81
N TYR A 554 1.04 -6.25 17.24
CA TYR A 554 2.24 -6.65 17.98
C TYR A 554 2.58 -5.65 19.10
N LYS A 555 2.55 -4.34 18.82
CA LYS A 555 2.78 -3.28 19.82
C LYS A 555 1.76 -3.34 20.95
N LEU A 556 0.49 -3.56 20.62
CA LEU A 556 -0.59 -3.65 21.60
C LEU A 556 -0.66 -5.02 22.30
N ARG A 557 0.18 -5.98 21.89
CA ARG A 557 0.18 -7.37 22.40
C ARG A 557 -1.18 -8.08 22.19
N ILE A 558 -1.81 -7.83 21.05
CA ILE A 558 -3.07 -8.45 20.65
C ILE A 558 -2.77 -9.50 19.56
N PRO A 559 -3.13 -10.79 19.75
CA PRO A 559 -2.98 -11.78 18.69
C PRO A 559 -3.84 -11.44 17.48
N TYR A 560 -3.26 -11.53 16.28
CA TYR A 560 -3.96 -11.21 15.04
C TYR A 560 -5.22 -12.08 14.82
N ASN A 561 -5.10 -13.38 15.06
CA ASN A 561 -6.15 -14.39 14.88
C ASN A 561 -6.88 -14.68 16.19
N SER A 562 -7.35 -13.66 16.88
CA SER A 562 -8.11 -13.76 18.11
C SER A 562 -9.40 -12.95 18.06
N LYS A 563 -10.36 -13.29 18.93
CA LYS A 563 -11.60 -12.51 19.06
C LYS A 563 -11.32 -11.03 19.32
N GLU A 564 -10.39 -10.75 20.24
CA GLU A 564 -9.96 -9.39 20.57
C GLU A 564 -9.36 -8.68 19.35
N GLY A 565 -8.51 -9.39 18.57
CA GLY A 565 -7.93 -8.88 17.34
C GLY A 565 -9.00 -8.51 16.29
N TYR A 566 -10.00 -9.36 16.10
CA TYR A 566 -11.10 -9.10 15.18
C TYR A 566 -11.97 -7.92 15.62
N GLU A 567 -12.32 -7.83 16.89
CA GLU A 567 -13.08 -6.70 17.44
C GLU A 567 -12.31 -5.39 17.32
N PHE A 568 -11.01 -5.42 17.60
CA PHE A 568 -10.15 -4.24 17.44
C PHE A 568 -10.01 -3.80 15.98
N MET A 569 -9.76 -4.73 15.06
CA MET A 569 -9.71 -4.46 13.62
C MET A 569 -11.04 -3.92 13.09
N GLY A 570 -12.17 -4.46 13.54
CA GLY A 570 -13.50 -3.96 13.18
C GLY A 570 -13.71 -2.52 13.64
N LYS A 571 -13.29 -2.18 14.85
CA LYS A 571 -13.36 -0.80 15.37
C LYS A 571 -12.47 0.17 14.58
N LEU A 572 -11.26 -0.26 14.19
CA LEU A 572 -10.37 0.55 13.35
C LEU A 572 -10.99 0.83 11.98
N SER A 573 -11.61 -0.19 11.37
CA SER A 573 -12.27 -0.08 10.07
C SER A 573 -13.49 0.83 10.10
N GLU A 574 -14.32 0.72 11.15
CA GLU A 574 -15.47 1.60 11.35
C GLU A 574 -15.03 3.06 11.50
N ALA A 575 -14.02 3.32 12.35
CA ALA A 575 -13.45 4.65 12.55
C ALA A 575 -12.94 5.27 11.24
N LEU A 576 -12.21 4.51 10.44
CA LEU A 576 -11.70 4.95 9.14
C LEU A 576 -12.83 5.44 8.25
N SER A 577 -13.87 4.64 8.10
CA SER A 577 -14.99 4.96 7.21
C SER A 577 -15.86 6.08 7.76
N TYR A 578 -16.13 6.08 9.05
CA TYR A 578 -16.93 7.15 9.68
C TYR A 578 -16.26 8.51 9.53
N TYR A 579 -15.01 8.67 9.94
CA TYR A 579 -14.32 9.95 9.89
C TYR A 579 -14.01 10.41 8.46
N SER A 580 -13.71 9.49 7.54
CA SER A 580 -13.50 9.85 6.15
C SER A 580 -14.79 10.30 5.46
N MET A 581 -15.94 9.70 5.77
CA MET A 581 -17.23 10.13 5.25
C MET A 581 -17.67 11.46 5.90
N GLU A 582 -17.41 11.67 7.19
CA GLU A 582 -17.72 12.93 7.87
C GLU A 582 -16.88 14.09 7.29
N GLU A 583 -15.58 13.86 7.01
CA GLU A 583 -14.75 14.86 6.32
C GLU A 583 -15.23 15.08 4.88
N SER A 584 -15.70 14.02 4.20
CA SER A 584 -16.29 14.15 2.86
C SER A 584 -17.55 15.03 2.87
N VAL A 585 -18.37 15.00 3.93
CA VAL A 585 -19.48 15.92 4.13
C VAL A 585 -18.98 17.35 4.38
N ALA A 586 -17.96 17.54 5.23
CA ALA A 586 -17.37 18.85 5.49
C ALA A 586 -16.78 19.49 4.23
N LEU A 587 -16.12 18.68 3.41
CA LEU A 587 -15.62 19.12 2.10
C LEU A 587 -16.78 19.43 1.12
N ALA A 588 -17.86 18.67 1.16
CA ALA A 588 -19.05 19.00 0.35
C ALA A 588 -19.67 20.35 0.75
N GLN A 589 -19.69 20.69 2.02
CA GLN A 589 -20.16 21.99 2.48
C GLN A 589 -19.29 23.15 1.99
N SER A 590 -17.96 22.98 1.97
CA SER A 590 -17.03 24.04 1.62
C SER A 590 -16.70 24.10 0.13
N ARG A 591 -16.70 22.93 -0.56
CA ARG A 591 -16.23 22.78 -1.96
C ARG A 591 -17.33 22.29 -2.92
N GLY A 592 -18.53 22.01 -2.41
CA GLY A 592 -19.63 21.39 -3.15
C GLY A 592 -19.54 19.86 -3.17
N ALA A 593 -20.70 19.22 -3.21
CA ALA A 593 -20.79 17.77 -3.39
C ALA A 593 -20.25 17.34 -4.76
N PHE A 594 -19.91 16.04 -4.91
CA PHE A 594 -19.48 15.57 -6.23
C PHE A 594 -20.60 15.71 -7.27
N PRO A 595 -20.29 15.94 -8.57
CA PRO A 595 -21.28 16.38 -9.58
C PRO A 595 -22.50 15.47 -9.72
N LEU A 596 -22.33 14.16 -9.57
CA LEU A 596 -23.43 13.20 -9.70
C LEU A 596 -24.14 12.85 -8.38
N CYS A 597 -23.79 13.50 -7.26
CA CYS A 597 -24.28 13.18 -5.92
C CYS A 597 -25.83 13.15 -5.83
N SER A 598 -26.50 14.15 -6.41
CA SER A 598 -27.96 14.23 -6.41
C SER A 598 -28.66 13.14 -7.22
N LYS A 599 -27.94 12.43 -8.09
CA LYS A 599 -28.47 11.32 -8.90
C LYS A 599 -28.24 9.96 -8.25
N THR A 600 -27.57 9.92 -7.12
CA THR A 600 -27.27 8.69 -6.35
C THR A 600 -28.35 8.40 -5.32
N GLU A 601 -28.13 7.37 -4.51
CA GLU A 601 -29.01 7.03 -3.39
C GLU A 601 -28.65 7.76 -2.07
N TYR A 602 -27.59 8.59 -2.06
CA TYR A 602 -27.25 9.42 -0.88
C TYR A 602 -28.37 10.36 -0.42
N PRO A 603 -29.12 11.05 -1.30
CA PRO A 603 -30.27 11.84 -0.89
C PRO A 603 -31.37 11.02 -0.20
N GLU A 604 -31.45 9.72 -0.48
CA GLU A 604 -32.39 8.78 0.13
C GLU A 604 -31.90 8.26 1.50
N GLY A 605 -30.70 8.66 1.93
CA GLY A 605 -30.08 8.22 3.18
C GLY A 605 -29.39 6.87 3.09
N LYS A 606 -29.16 6.32 1.88
CA LYS A 606 -28.37 5.10 1.72
C LYS A 606 -26.86 5.40 1.69
N ILE A 607 -26.08 4.52 2.31
CA ILE A 607 -24.63 4.60 2.35
C ILE A 607 -24.00 3.27 1.91
N PRO A 608 -22.77 3.27 1.37
CA PRO A 608 -22.13 2.06 0.84
C PRO A 608 -21.38 1.25 1.92
N ILE A 609 -21.94 1.15 3.12
CA ILE A 609 -21.32 0.52 4.30
C ILE A 609 -22.18 -0.65 4.76
N ALA A 610 -21.74 -1.87 4.51
CA ALA A 610 -22.49 -3.10 4.84
C ALA A 610 -22.77 -3.20 6.35
N GLY A 611 -21.77 -2.93 7.18
CA GLY A 611 -21.86 -3.03 8.64
C GLY A 611 -22.97 -2.18 9.24
N TYR A 612 -23.27 -1.03 8.64
CA TYR A 612 -24.41 -0.20 9.08
C TYR A 612 -25.73 -0.94 9.01
N TYR A 613 -25.95 -1.75 7.95
CA TYR A 613 -27.20 -2.48 7.73
C TYR A 613 -27.21 -3.86 8.38
N GLU A 614 -26.06 -4.54 8.40
CA GLU A 614 -25.96 -5.96 8.75
C GLU A 614 -25.56 -6.20 10.21
N LYS A 615 -24.93 -5.22 10.85
CA LYS A 615 -24.59 -5.34 12.29
C LYS A 615 -25.66 -4.69 13.16
N PRO A 616 -25.96 -5.25 14.34
CA PRO A 616 -26.87 -4.62 15.31
C PRO A 616 -26.36 -3.25 15.71
N LYS A 617 -27.24 -2.25 15.82
CA LYS A 617 -26.86 -0.86 16.19
C LYS A 617 -26.06 -0.76 17.49
N GLN A 618 -26.30 -1.67 18.45
CA GLN A 618 -25.57 -1.72 19.71
C GLN A 618 -24.07 -2.09 19.57
N ARG A 619 -23.68 -2.59 18.37
CA ARG A 619 -22.30 -2.90 18.01
C ARG A 619 -21.59 -1.81 17.21
N HIS A 620 -22.31 -0.71 16.88
CA HIS A 620 -21.72 0.45 16.23
C HIS A 620 -20.99 1.30 17.27
N TYR A 621 -19.78 1.72 16.97
CA TYR A 621 -18.99 2.62 17.83
C TYR A 621 -19.31 4.10 17.56
N TYR A 622 -19.94 4.41 16.41
CA TYR A 622 -20.21 5.77 15.94
C TYR A 622 -21.68 6.01 15.60
N ASP A 623 -22.10 7.27 15.64
CA ASP A 623 -23.48 7.68 15.33
C ASP A 623 -23.69 7.86 13.82
N TRP A 624 -23.89 6.76 13.12
CA TRP A 624 -24.15 6.75 11.69
C TRP A 624 -25.47 7.43 11.30
N ASP A 625 -26.49 7.38 12.14
CA ASP A 625 -27.79 8.03 11.85
C ASP A 625 -27.61 9.55 11.79
N ALA A 626 -26.83 10.14 12.71
CA ALA A 626 -26.51 11.57 12.68
C ALA A 626 -25.66 11.93 11.45
N LEU A 627 -24.72 11.09 11.04
CA LEU A 627 -23.90 11.30 9.84
C LEU A 627 -24.77 11.23 8.58
N ILE A 628 -25.68 10.25 8.47
CA ILE A 628 -26.60 10.11 7.34
C ILE A 628 -27.49 11.35 7.21
N ALA A 629 -28.01 11.89 8.31
CA ALA A 629 -28.75 13.14 8.27
C ALA A 629 -27.94 14.33 7.72
N LYS A 630 -26.64 14.41 8.03
CA LYS A 630 -25.73 15.41 7.44
C LYS A 630 -25.52 15.16 5.95
N ILE A 631 -25.37 13.89 5.54
CA ILE A 631 -25.22 13.47 4.12
C ILE A 631 -26.45 13.87 3.32
N GLN A 632 -27.64 13.58 3.80
CA GLN A 632 -28.90 13.98 3.14
C GLN A 632 -29.02 15.49 2.96
N LYS A 633 -28.57 16.25 3.94
CA LYS A 633 -28.66 17.72 3.94
C LYS A 633 -27.63 18.38 3.03
N HIS A 634 -26.38 17.90 3.02
CA HIS A 634 -25.23 18.57 2.41
C HIS A 634 -24.63 17.80 1.22
N GLY A 635 -24.99 16.54 1.02
CA GLY A 635 -24.31 15.62 0.12
C GLY A 635 -22.94 15.20 0.65
N VAL A 636 -22.18 14.52 -0.18
CA VAL A 636 -20.80 14.11 0.06
C VAL A 636 -19.88 14.56 -1.07
N ARG A 637 -18.62 14.83 -0.75
CA ARG A 637 -17.62 15.25 -1.75
C ARG A 637 -17.12 14.09 -2.63
N HIS A 638 -17.22 12.87 -2.16
CA HIS A 638 -16.69 11.65 -2.79
C HIS A 638 -17.78 10.58 -2.86
N VAL A 639 -17.86 9.85 -3.98
CA VAL A 639 -18.80 8.73 -4.10
C VAL A 639 -18.44 7.57 -3.17
N LEU A 640 -17.15 7.33 -2.94
CA LEU A 640 -16.59 6.37 -1.97
C LEU A 640 -15.30 6.95 -1.41
N THR A 641 -14.99 6.64 -0.15
CA THR A 641 -13.82 7.20 0.54
C THR A 641 -12.79 6.15 0.91
N THR A 642 -13.18 4.91 1.20
CA THR A 642 -12.31 3.92 1.84
C THR A 642 -12.11 2.65 1.00
N THR A 643 -10.91 2.08 1.13
CA THR A 643 -10.46 0.81 0.55
C THR A 643 -9.27 0.27 1.34
N VAL A 644 -8.89 -0.99 1.18
CA VAL A 644 -7.61 -1.48 1.66
C VAL A 644 -6.77 -1.99 0.49
N ALA A 645 -5.75 -1.22 0.14
CA ALA A 645 -4.82 -1.56 -0.94
C ALA A 645 -3.70 -2.50 -0.44
N PRO A 646 -3.01 -3.24 -1.33
CA PRO A 646 -1.94 -4.17 -0.93
C PRO A 646 -0.75 -3.50 -0.26
N THR A 647 -0.43 -2.26 -0.59
CA THR A 647 0.69 -1.44 -0.09
C THR A 647 2.10 -2.07 -0.20
N GLY A 648 2.32 -3.05 -1.07
CA GLY A 648 3.58 -3.82 -1.12
C GLY A 648 4.86 -2.97 -1.15
N THR A 649 4.92 -1.91 -1.96
CA THR A 649 6.08 -1.00 -1.99
C THR A 649 5.99 0.11 -0.93
N LEU A 650 4.77 0.60 -0.64
CA LEU A 650 4.59 1.68 0.34
C LEU A 650 4.91 1.24 1.77
N SER A 651 4.57 0.01 2.13
CA SER A 651 4.92 -0.56 3.44
C SER A 651 6.43 -0.69 3.63
N MET A 652 7.17 -1.02 2.56
CA MET A 652 8.65 -1.00 2.59
C MET A 652 9.21 0.41 2.80
N LEU A 653 8.53 1.46 2.29
CA LEU A 653 8.90 2.86 2.54
C LEU A 653 8.51 3.32 3.94
N ALA A 654 7.41 2.82 4.46
CA ALA A 654 6.90 3.15 5.78
C ALA A 654 7.45 2.23 6.87
N ASP A 655 8.27 1.24 6.50
CA ASP A 655 8.88 0.25 7.39
C ASP A 655 7.86 -0.41 8.31
N CYS A 656 6.79 -0.98 7.69
CA CYS A 656 5.70 -1.64 8.39
C CYS A 656 5.12 -2.80 7.56
N SER A 657 4.22 -3.57 8.13
CA SER A 657 3.49 -4.65 7.46
C SER A 657 2.54 -4.13 6.38
N ASN A 658 2.25 -4.98 5.39
CA ASN A 658 1.44 -4.63 4.22
C ASN A 658 -0.04 -4.52 4.57
N GLY A 659 -0.69 -3.41 4.24
CA GLY A 659 -2.14 -3.26 4.37
C GLY A 659 -2.67 -3.75 5.72
N MET A 660 -3.61 -4.67 5.65
CA MET A 660 -4.13 -5.39 6.81
C MET A 660 -3.56 -6.82 6.95
N GLU A 661 -2.56 -7.18 6.15
CA GLU A 661 -1.99 -8.51 6.17
C GLU A 661 -1.24 -8.80 7.47
N PRO A 662 -1.23 -10.05 7.95
CA PRO A 662 -0.25 -10.46 8.94
C PRO A 662 1.16 -10.36 8.33
N THR A 663 2.17 -10.23 9.16
CA THR A 663 3.57 -10.20 8.69
C THR A 663 3.91 -11.53 8.00
N PHE A 664 4.55 -11.46 6.85
CA PHE A 664 4.92 -12.66 6.11
C PHE A 664 6.00 -13.48 6.83
N ALA A 665 7.02 -12.80 7.36
CA ALA A 665 8.06 -13.40 8.20
C ALA A 665 8.61 -12.35 9.17
N LEU A 666 8.98 -12.74 10.38
CA LEU A 666 9.54 -11.87 11.41
C LEU A 666 11.04 -11.62 11.21
N VAL A 667 11.74 -12.59 10.64
CA VAL A 667 13.19 -12.54 10.36
C VAL A 667 13.44 -13.08 8.97
N PHE A 668 14.25 -12.34 8.19
CA PHE A 668 14.75 -12.78 6.88
C PHE A 668 16.28 -12.88 6.94
N GLU A 669 16.83 -13.98 6.47
CA GLU A 669 18.27 -14.11 6.26
C GLU A 669 18.65 -13.63 4.86
N LYS A 670 19.66 -12.76 4.77
CA LYS A 670 20.33 -12.43 3.52
C LYS A 670 21.76 -12.94 3.54
N ARG A 671 22.08 -13.91 2.70
CA ARG A 671 23.44 -14.42 2.52
C ARG A 671 24.16 -13.59 1.46
N VAL A 672 25.26 -12.99 1.82
CA VAL A 672 26.15 -12.27 0.90
C VAL A 672 27.58 -12.75 1.11
N THR A 673 28.49 -12.47 0.14
CA THR A 673 29.90 -12.94 0.13
C THR A 673 30.68 -12.61 1.41
N VAL A 674 30.23 -11.61 2.18
CA VAL A 674 30.89 -11.13 3.41
C VAL A 674 30.21 -11.60 4.71
N GLY A 675 29.16 -12.44 4.65
CA GLY A 675 28.48 -12.97 5.86
C GLY A 675 26.96 -13.10 5.74
N ARG A 676 26.36 -13.52 6.85
CA ARG A 676 24.91 -13.61 7.03
C ARG A 676 24.41 -12.34 7.69
N PHE A 677 23.28 -11.80 7.19
CA PHE A 677 22.62 -10.64 7.77
C PHE A 677 21.15 -10.96 7.99
N PHE A 678 20.65 -10.65 9.17
CA PHE A 678 19.24 -10.82 9.52
C PHE A 678 18.53 -9.48 9.40
N TYR A 679 17.37 -9.50 8.72
CA TYR A 679 16.42 -8.40 8.74
C TYR A 679 15.29 -8.82 9.67
N THR A 680 15.10 -8.08 10.74
CA THR A 680 14.15 -8.42 11.80
C THR A 680 13.04 -7.37 11.83
N ASN A 681 11.79 -7.81 12.04
CA ASN A 681 10.71 -6.88 12.34
C ASN A 681 11.06 -6.09 13.60
N LYS A 682 10.94 -4.76 13.54
CA LYS A 682 11.41 -3.86 14.61
C LYS A 682 10.70 -4.05 15.94
N VAL A 683 9.39 -4.31 15.90
CA VAL A 683 8.60 -4.54 17.11
C VAL A 683 9.01 -5.88 17.75
N PHE A 684 9.25 -6.90 16.95
CA PHE A 684 9.76 -8.18 17.40
C PHE A 684 11.17 -8.05 17.99
N GLU A 685 12.07 -7.32 17.34
CA GLU A 685 13.41 -7.05 17.87
C GLU A 685 13.35 -6.33 19.22
N GLU A 686 12.49 -5.31 19.36
CA GLU A 686 12.30 -4.58 20.62
C GLU A 686 11.87 -5.54 21.74
N VAL A 687 10.88 -6.41 21.49
CA VAL A 687 10.39 -7.38 22.46
C VAL A 687 11.46 -8.41 22.80
N LEU A 688 12.23 -8.92 21.87
CA LEU A 688 13.34 -9.84 22.16
C LEU A 688 14.40 -9.19 23.05
N ARG A 689 14.73 -7.91 22.80
CA ARG A 689 15.70 -7.15 23.63
C ARG A 689 15.17 -6.90 25.03
N GLU A 690 13.92 -6.50 25.18
CA GLU A 690 13.26 -6.27 26.48
C GLU A 690 13.24 -7.54 27.34
N ASN A 691 13.19 -8.72 26.71
CA ASN A 691 13.15 -10.02 27.43
C ASN A 691 14.51 -10.73 27.46
N GLY A 692 15.61 -10.11 27.02
CA GLY A 692 16.95 -10.71 27.03
C GLY A 692 17.13 -11.89 26.06
N LEU A 693 16.27 -12.00 25.04
CA LEU A 693 16.24 -13.10 24.07
C LEU A 693 16.94 -12.74 22.74
N TYR A 694 17.37 -11.50 22.56
CA TYR A 694 17.96 -11.05 21.31
C TYR A 694 19.38 -11.61 21.13
N SER A 695 19.52 -12.61 20.27
CA SER A 695 20.82 -13.20 19.89
C SER A 695 20.80 -13.65 18.43
N GLU A 696 22.00 -13.75 17.83
CA GLU A 696 22.13 -14.29 16.46
C GLU A 696 21.60 -15.73 16.36
N GLU A 697 21.74 -16.53 17.43
CA GLU A 697 21.26 -17.90 17.48
C GLU A 697 19.72 -17.94 17.39
N ILE A 698 19.01 -17.12 18.16
CA ILE A 698 17.54 -17.03 18.10
C ILE A 698 17.09 -16.52 16.73
N LEU A 699 17.74 -15.47 16.19
CA LEU A 699 17.39 -14.94 14.88
C LEU A 699 17.61 -15.98 13.78
N ALA A 700 18.67 -16.78 13.84
CA ALA A 700 18.92 -17.87 12.91
C ALA A 700 17.83 -18.96 13.01
N LYS A 701 17.45 -19.36 14.22
CA LYS A 701 16.35 -20.33 14.44
C LYS A 701 15.04 -19.83 13.83
N VAL A 702 14.69 -18.55 14.04
CA VAL A 702 13.48 -17.96 13.46
C VAL A 702 13.57 -17.92 11.93
N ALA A 703 14.70 -17.51 11.37
CA ALA A 703 14.88 -17.48 9.91
C ALA A 703 14.80 -18.89 9.28
N ASP A 704 15.43 -19.89 9.91
CA ASP A 704 15.38 -21.30 9.48
C ASP A 704 13.99 -21.93 9.66
N ASN A 705 13.17 -21.35 10.55
CA ASN A 705 11.77 -21.73 10.79
C ASN A 705 10.78 -20.88 9.96
N TYR A 706 11.16 -20.56 8.72
CA TYR A 706 10.34 -19.75 7.79
C TYR A 706 9.96 -18.35 8.31
N GLY A 707 10.80 -17.79 9.19
CA GLY A 707 10.54 -16.49 9.79
C GLY A 707 9.47 -16.51 10.88
N SER A 708 9.01 -17.68 11.29
CA SER A 708 8.03 -17.88 12.37
C SER A 708 8.73 -18.21 13.70
N VAL A 709 8.13 -17.77 14.79
CA VAL A 709 8.56 -18.10 16.17
C VAL A 709 7.87 -19.33 16.72
N ARG A 710 6.90 -19.87 16.01
CA ARG A 710 6.08 -20.99 16.47
C ARG A 710 6.92 -22.27 16.67
N GLY A 711 6.79 -22.91 17.82
CA GLY A 711 7.49 -24.15 18.15
C GLY A 711 8.99 -23.98 18.43
N ILE A 712 9.46 -22.77 18.71
CA ILE A 712 10.83 -22.49 19.19
C ILE A 712 10.81 -22.46 20.71
N ASP A 713 11.34 -23.49 21.37
CA ASP A 713 11.24 -23.71 22.82
C ASP A 713 11.83 -22.57 23.67
N GLU A 714 12.85 -21.87 23.14
CA GLU A 714 13.50 -20.75 23.83
C GLU A 714 12.67 -19.47 23.83
N ILE A 715 11.64 -19.39 22.98
CA ILE A 715 10.76 -18.21 22.88
C ILE A 715 9.50 -18.49 23.71
N PRO A 716 9.21 -17.64 24.71
CA PRO A 716 8.02 -17.79 25.55
C PRO A 716 6.72 -17.89 24.76
N GLU A 717 5.80 -18.72 25.19
CA GLU A 717 4.53 -18.99 24.51
C GLU A 717 3.71 -17.71 24.22
N TRP A 718 3.72 -16.73 25.15
CA TRP A 718 3.02 -15.48 24.91
C TRP A 718 3.60 -14.68 23.73
N ILE A 719 4.94 -14.73 23.48
CA ILE A 719 5.56 -14.12 22.29
C ILE A 719 5.13 -14.89 21.05
N GLN A 720 5.14 -16.24 21.10
CA GLN A 720 4.70 -17.05 19.96
C GLN A 720 3.24 -16.77 19.57
N ASN A 721 2.37 -16.53 20.54
CA ASN A 721 0.96 -16.24 20.33
C ASN A 721 0.72 -14.84 19.76
N ILE A 722 1.55 -13.86 20.09
CA ILE A 722 1.43 -12.48 19.58
C ILE A 722 2.05 -12.34 18.18
N PHE A 723 3.27 -12.87 17.99
CA PHE A 723 4.06 -12.68 16.77
C PHE A 723 3.80 -13.75 15.71
N VAL A 724 2.52 -13.98 15.41
CA VAL A 724 2.11 -14.91 14.35
C VAL A 724 2.41 -14.35 12.98
N THR A 725 2.87 -15.19 12.07
CA THR A 725 3.10 -14.87 10.66
C THR A 725 1.93 -15.31 9.78
N ALA A 726 1.94 -14.94 8.49
CA ALA A 726 0.88 -15.30 7.56
C ALA A 726 0.68 -16.82 7.43
N MET A 727 1.75 -17.61 7.56
CA MET A 727 1.68 -19.06 7.46
C MET A 727 1.34 -19.75 8.78
N ASP A 728 1.37 -19.02 9.90
CA ASP A 728 0.95 -19.54 11.21
C ASP A 728 -0.57 -19.42 11.42
N ILE A 729 -1.27 -18.78 10.49
CA ILE A 729 -2.71 -18.44 10.61
C ILE A 729 -3.50 -19.34 9.65
N HIS A 730 -4.56 -19.97 10.15
CA HIS A 730 -5.44 -20.78 9.34
C HIS A 730 -6.20 -19.94 8.30
N TRP A 731 -6.54 -20.49 7.13
CA TRP A 731 -7.22 -19.76 6.05
C TRP A 731 -8.57 -19.16 6.50
N THR A 732 -9.27 -19.78 7.42
CA THR A 732 -10.52 -19.25 8.01
C THR A 732 -10.29 -17.97 8.79
N ASP A 733 -9.17 -17.88 9.53
CA ASP A 733 -8.79 -16.69 10.29
C ASP A 733 -8.39 -15.53 9.37
N HIS A 734 -7.73 -15.83 8.25
CA HIS A 734 -7.47 -14.83 7.19
C HIS A 734 -8.77 -14.24 6.64
N LEU A 735 -9.79 -15.08 6.38
CA LEU A 735 -11.09 -14.65 5.89
C LEU A 735 -11.85 -13.82 6.93
N MET A 736 -11.84 -14.23 8.20
CA MET A 736 -12.49 -13.49 9.27
C MET A 736 -11.85 -12.10 9.45
N ALA A 737 -10.53 -12.01 9.43
CA ALA A 737 -9.84 -10.73 9.49
C ALA A 737 -10.26 -9.81 8.31
N GLN A 738 -10.37 -10.35 7.08
CA GLN A 738 -10.86 -9.58 5.94
C GLN A 738 -12.32 -9.16 6.11
N ALA A 739 -13.17 -10.02 6.66
CA ALA A 739 -14.59 -9.77 6.84
C ALA A 739 -14.87 -8.61 7.81
N VAL A 740 -14.21 -8.60 8.96
CA VAL A 740 -14.40 -7.51 9.94
C VAL A 740 -13.94 -6.14 9.42
N TRP A 741 -12.98 -6.11 8.50
CA TRP A 741 -12.63 -4.90 7.77
C TRP A 741 -13.67 -4.57 6.70
N GLN A 742 -14.12 -5.57 5.90
CA GLN A 742 -15.06 -5.37 4.80
C GLN A 742 -16.44 -4.89 5.28
N ASP A 743 -16.86 -5.24 6.47
CA ASP A 743 -18.10 -4.72 7.09
C ASP A 743 -18.18 -3.19 6.97
N TRP A 744 -17.06 -2.49 7.14
CA TRP A 744 -17.03 -1.04 7.21
C TRP A 744 -16.35 -0.37 6.02
N ILE A 745 -15.59 -1.09 5.19
CA ILE A 745 -14.93 -0.52 4.00
C ILE A 745 -15.92 -0.37 2.86
N GLY A 746 -16.10 0.85 2.37
CA GLY A 746 -17.05 1.17 1.31
C GLY A 746 -16.72 0.52 -0.04
N ASN A 747 -15.45 0.47 -0.45
CA ASN A 747 -14.99 -0.26 -1.62
C ASN A 747 -14.63 -1.71 -1.25
N ALA A 748 -13.62 -2.31 -1.88
CA ALA A 748 -13.19 -3.66 -1.59
C ALA A 748 -11.82 -3.68 -0.88
N ILE A 749 -11.31 -4.86 -0.60
CA ILE A 749 -10.07 -5.11 0.12
C ILE A 749 -9.20 -6.05 -0.72
N ALA A 750 -7.95 -5.66 -0.97
CA ALA A 750 -6.94 -6.55 -1.50
C ALA A 750 -6.28 -7.31 -0.35
N LYS A 751 -6.61 -8.57 -0.22
CA LYS A 751 -6.01 -9.49 0.75
C LYS A 751 -5.75 -10.84 0.10
N THR A 752 -4.59 -11.43 0.41
CA THR A 752 -4.24 -12.79 0.02
C THR A 752 -4.58 -13.75 1.15
N ILE A 753 -5.30 -14.82 0.85
CA ILE A 753 -5.50 -15.94 1.76
C ILE A 753 -4.31 -16.88 1.54
N ASN A 754 -3.33 -16.78 2.43
CA ASN A 754 -2.15 -17.63 2.39
C ASN A 754 -2.50 -19.01 2.93
N MET A 755 -2.09 -20.03 2.21
CA MET A 755 -2.35 -21.42 2.54
C MET A 755 -1.04 -22.23 2.48
N PRO A 756 -0.80 -23.15 3.41
CA PRO A 756 0.33 -24.07 3.35
C PRO A 756 0.30 -24.93 2.07
N ASN A 757 1.43 -25.56 1.75
CA ASN A 757 1.57 -26.39 0.54
C ASN A 757 0.65 -27.62 0.54
N ASP A 758 0.36 -28.17 1.71
CA ASP A 758 -0.39 -29.42 1.93
C ASP A 758 -1.91 -29.27 1.91
N VAL A 759 -2.45 -28.04 1.74
CA VAL A 759 -3.91 -27.85 1.61
C VAL A 759 -4.43 -28.47 0.31
N SER A 760 -5.66 -28.96 0.35
CA SER A 760 -6.37 -29.55 -0.77
C SER A 760 -7.09 -28.52 -1.64
N ALA A 761 -7.58 -28.95 -2.81
CA ALA A 761 -8.47 -28.12 -3.63
C ALA A 761 -9.83 -27.89 -2.95
N GLU A 762 -10.26 -28.80 -2.10
CA GLU A 762 -11.46 -28.72 -1.27
C GLU A 762 -11.34 -27.59 -0.23
N ASP A 763 -10.15 -27.38 0.36
CA ASP A 763 -9.89 -26.24 1.24
C ASP A 763 -10.03 -24.90 0.51
N VAL A 764 -9.52 -24.82 -0.73
CA VAL A 764 -9.67 -23.64 -1.59
C VAL A 764 -11.13 -23.40 -1.92
N LYS A 765 -11.90 -24.44 -2.26
CA LYS A 765 -13.33 -24.36 -2.50
C LYS A 765 -14.08 -23.89 -1.25
N ALA A 766 -13.81 -24.49 -0.10
CA ALA A 766 -14.40 -24.09 1.18
C ALA A 766 -14.09 -22.63 1.53
N ALA A 767 -12.88 -22.17 1.25
CA ALA A 767 -12.51 -20.77 1.43
C ALA A 767 -13.31 -19.82 0.52
N TYR A 768 -13.54 -20.19 -0.74
CA TYR A 768 -14.36 -19.40 -1.66
C TYR A 768 -15.82 -19.33 -1.21
N LEU A 769 -16.39 -20.43 -0.76
CA LEU A 769 -17.75 -20.48 -0.24
C LEU A 769 -17.89 -19.64 1.04
N LEU A 770 -16.95 -19.79 1.99
CA LEU A 770 -16.97 -19.03 3.23
C LEU A 770 -16.79 -17.54 2.99
N ALA A 771 -15.95 -17.14 2.01
CA ALA A 771 -15.75 -15.73 1.66
C ALA A 771 -17.05 -15.01 1.29
N HIS A 772 -17.90 -15.64 0.47
CA HIS A 772 -19.20 -15.07 0.11
C HIS A 772 -20.13 -14.96 1.31
N GLU A 773 -20.21 -16.00 2.14
CA GLU A 773 -21.04 -16.01 3.35
C GLU A 773 -20.62 -14.95 4.38
N LEU A 774 -19.32 -14.63 4.42
CA LEU A 774 -18.79 -13.56 5.24
C LEU A 774 -18.98 -12.16 4.64
N GLY A 775 -19.60 -12.03 3.48
CA GLY A 775 -19.86 -10.74 2.83
C GLY A 775 -18.66 -10.10 2.15
N LEU A 776 -17.63 -10.88 1.82
CA LEU A 776 -16.46 -10.37 1.12
C LEU A 776 -16.79 -10.00 -0.33
N LYS A 777 -16.21 -8.92 -0.84
CA LYS A 777 -16.42 -8.47 -2.23
C LYS A 777 -15.52 -9.17 -3.24
N GLY A 778 -14.48 -9.85 -2.77
CA GLY A 778 -13.59 -10.66 -3.57
C GLY A 778 -12.62 -11.45 -2.72
N ILE A 779 -12.01 -12.48 -3.32
CA ILE A 779 -11.06 -13.35 -2.67
C ILE A 779 -9.96 -13.79 -3.65
N THR A 780 -8.73 -13.81 -3.16
CA THR A 780 -7.56 -14.38 -3.83
C THR A 780 -6.86 -15.32 -2.87
N VAL A 781 -6.61 -16.56 -3.30
CA VAL A 781 -5.86 -17.54 -2.53
C VAL A 781 -4.43 -17.66 -3.06
N TYR A 782 -3.49 -17.97 -2.17
CA TYR A 782 -2.13 -18.30 -2.52
C TYR A 782 -1.70 -19.52 -1.70
N ARG A 783 -1.60 -20.67 -2.37
CA ARG A 783 -0.99 -21.87 -1.78
C ARG A 783 0.52 -21.83 -2.00
N ASP A 784 1.29 -22.10 -0.96
CA ASP A 784 2.74 -22.18 -1.09
C ASP A 784 3.13 -23.21 -2.16
N GLY A 785 4.07 -22.84 -3.02
CA GLY A 785 4.49 -23.65 -4.17
C GLY A 785 3.55 -23.64 -5.38
N SER A 786 2.42 -22.94 -5.37
CA SER A 786 1.50 -22.87 -6.52
C SER A 786 2.01 -22.04 -7.71
N ARG A 787 3.02 -21.18 -7.51
CA ARG A 787 3.64 -20.39 -8.58
C ARG A 787 5.09 -20.82 -8.81
N HIS A 788 5.50 -20.99 -10.06
CA HIS A 788 6.87 -21.32 -10.45
C HIS A 788 7.91 -20.24 -10.07
N LYS A 789 7.50 -18.98 -9.96
CA LYS A 789 8.35 -17.87 -9.53
C LYS A 789 7.78 -17.32 -8.22
N GLN A 790 8.34 -17.77 -7.11
CA GLN A 790 8.02 -17.18 -5.80
C GLN A 790 8.73 -15.85 -5.63
N VAL A 791 8.00 -14.83 -5.17
CA VAL A 791 8.53 -13.47 -4.92
C VAL A 791 9.40 -13.42 -3.66
N LEU A 792 9.13 -14.30 -2.70
CA LEU A 792 9.88 -14.45 -1.45
C LEU A 792 10.39 -15.88 -1.36
N HIS A 793 11.69 -16.06 -1.43
CA HIS A 793 12.34 -17.35 -1.17
C HIS A 793 12.66 -17.44 0.32
N MET A 794 12.12 -18.44 0.99
CA MET A 794 12.52 -18.81 2.33
C MET A 794 13.69 -19.79 2.24
N THR A 795 14.79 -19.50 2.93
CA THR A 795 16.02 -20.28 2.88
C THR A 795 16.06 -21.23 4.06
N GLY A 796 15.41 -22.37 3.95
CA GLY A 796 15.58 -23.49 4.88
C GLY A 796 15.83 -24.79 4.12
N GLU A 797 16.92 -25.51 4.42
CA GLU A 797 17.21 -26.83 3.84
C GLU A 797 16.24 -27.94 4.28
N ASN A 798 15.32 -27.64 5.23
CA ASN A 798 14.29 -28.57 5.73
C ASN A 798 12.89 -28.12 5.27
N SER A 799 12.55 -28.43 4.03
CA SER A 799 11.28 -28.09 3.38
C SER A 799 10.07 -28.92 3.86
N GLN A 800 10.08 -29.53 5.05
CA GLN A 800 9.04 -30.49 5.48
C GLN A 800 8.57 -30.39 6.94
N LYS A 801 8.79 -29.28 7.66
CA LYS A 801 8.04 -29.08 8.90
C LYS A 801 6.80 -28.21 8.60
N THR A 802 5.72 -28.85 8.20
CA THR A 802 4.38 -28.28 8.28
C THR A 802 3.97 -28.25 9.74
N PHE A 803 3.81 -27.04 10.30
CA PHE A 803 3.08 -26.91 11.56
C PHE A 803 1.61 -27.16 11.26
N GLU A 804 0.97 -28.03 12.04
CA GLU A 804 -0.48 -28.19 11.98
C GLU A 804 -1.13 -26.86 12.40
N VAL A 805 -1.70 -26.13 11.43
CA VAL A 805 -2.39 -24.87 11.64
C VAL A 805 -3.88 -25.17 11.67
N THR A 806 -4.48 -25.05 12.83
CA THR A 806 -5.92 -25.29 13.05
C THR A 806 -6.69 -23.96 13.14
N ALA A 807 -7.94 -23.98 12.71
CA ALA A 807 -8.86 -22.87 12.94
C ALA A 807 -9.03 -22.60 14.45
N THR A 808 -9.17 -21.33 14.83
CA THR A 808 -9.41 -20.98 16.24
C THR A 808 -10.78 -21.47 16.72
N ASP A 809 -10.92 -21.79 18.01
CA ASP A 809 -12.21 -22.18 18.60
C ASP A 809 -13.29 -21.13 18.35
N TYR A 810 -12.92 -19.87 18.39
CA TYR A 810 -13.82 -18.76 18.04
C TYR A 810 -14.42 -18.91 16.65
N LEU A 811 -13.63 -19.31 15.65
CA LEU A 811 -14.11 -19.49 14.27
C LEU A 811 -14.95 -20.75 14.11
N HIS A 812 -14.62 -21.83 14.77
CA HIS A 812 -15.50 -23.01 14.80
C HIS A 812 -16.89 -22.66 15.32
N ASP A 813 -16.95 -21.93 16.44
CA ASP A 813 -18.22 -21.49 17.01
C ASP A 813 -18.92 -20.46 16.09
N TYR A 814 -18.18 -19.55 15.48
CA TYR A 814 -18.75 -18.57 14.54
C TYR A 814 -19.37 -19.24 13.33
N ILE A 815 -18.66 -20.14 12.68
CA ILE A 815 -19.14 -20.87 11.49
C ILE A 815 -20.41 -21.66 11.84
N LYS A 816 -20.38 -22.44 12.91
CA LYS A 816 -21.52 -23.23 13.38
C LYS A 816 -22.78 -22.38 13.65
N ASN A 817 -22.59 -21.20 14.23
CA ASN A 817 -23.71 -20.36 14.66
C ASN A 817 -24.24 -19.41 13.55
N ASN A 818 -23.39 -19.02 12.58
CA ASN A 818 -23.73 -17.99 11.62
C ASN A 818 -23.93 -18.51 10.20
N ILE A 819 -23.21 -19.57 9.76
CA ILE A 819 -23.42 -20.14 8.44
C ILE A 819 -24.69 -21.01 8.45
N LYS A 820 -25.69 -20.62 7.68
CA LYS A 820 -26.99 -21.27 7.68
C LYS A 820 -27.21 -22.20 6.49
N ASN A 821 -26.52 -21.95 5.36
CA ASN A 821 -26.70 -22.80 4.18
C ASN A 821 -26.11 -24.20 4.43
N PRO A 822 -26.92 -25.29 4.29
CA PRO A 822 -26.46 -26.65 4.61
C PRO A 822 -25.36 -27.16 3.69
N TYR A 823 -25.38 -26.79 2.42
CA TYR A 823 -24.37 -27.16 1.42
C TYR A 823 -23.04 -26.55 1.80
N ILE A 824 -22.99 -25.24 2.05
CA ILE A 824 -21.78 -24.51 2.42
C ILE A 824 -21.21 -25.03 3.74
N LEU A 825 -22.09 -25.19 4.75
CA LEU A 825 -21.67 -25.71 6.05
C LEU A 825 -21.05 -27.13 5.95
N LYS A 826 -21.62 -27.96 5.08
CA LYS A 826 -21.08 -29.30 4.79
C LYS A 826 -19.68 -29.21 4.21
N GLN A 827 -19.48 -28.40 3.14
CA GLN A 827 -18.18 -28.25 2.48
C GLN A 827 -17.11 -27.71 3.43
N ILE A 828 -17.43 -26.69 4.24
CA ILE A 828 -16.51 -26.14 5.23
C ILE A 828 -16.16 -27.18 6.29
N ASN A 829 -17.13 -27.91 6.83
CA ASN A 829 -16.88 -28.95 7.82
C ASN A 829 -16.08 -30.14 7.29
N GLU A 830 -16.22 -30.48 6.01
CA GLU A 830 -15.40 -31.50 5.34
C GLU A 830 -13.96 -31.02 5.22
N ALA A 831 -13.70 -29.79 4.78
CA ALA A 831 -12.37 -29.18 4.71
C ALA A 831 -11.69 -29.07 6.10
N LEU A 832 -12.43 -28.68 7.13
CA LEU A 832 -11.91 -28.60 8.50
C LEU A 832 -11.61 -29.96 9.17
N LYS A 833 -12.13 -31.07 8.63
CA LYS A 833 -11.87 -32.44 9.15
C LYS A 833 -10.67 -33.10 8.52
N VAL A 834 -10.20 -32.67 7.35
CA VAL A 834 -9.12 -33.31 6.58
C VAL A 834 -7.72 -32.93 7.11
N THR A 835 -7.59 -32.23 8.21
CA THR A 835 -6.33 -31.93 8.90
C THR A 835 -5.74 -33.13 9.65
N ILE A 836 -6.02 -34.40 9.22
CA ILE A 836 -5.33 -35.61 9.68
C ILE A 836 -4.39 -36.05 8.56
N PRO A 837 -3.08 -36.17 8.78
CA PRO A 837 -2.16 -36.60 7.73
C PRO A 837 -2.48 -38.02 7.30
N GLN A 838 -3.05 -38.22 6.12
CA GLN A 838 -2.91 -39.49 5.44
C GLN A 838 -1.53 -39.51 4.80
N GLU A 839 -0.69 -40.46 5.17
CA GLU A 839 0.55 -40.75 4.48
C GLU A 839 0.24 -40.99 3.00
N LEU A 840 0.58 -40.01 2.15
CA LEU A 840 0.53 -40.19 0.72
C LEU A 840 1.66 -41.13 0.30
N PRO A 841 1.41 -42.10 -0.60
CA PRO A 841 2.47 -42.96 -1.12
C PRO A 841 3.48 -42.11 -1.87
N HIS A 842 4.73 -42.23 -1.46
CA HIS A 842 5.87 -41.64 -2.14
C HIS A 842 6.01 -42.19 -3.55
N GLU A 843 5.47 -41.51 -4.55
CA GLU A 843 6.01 -41.64 -5.90
C GLU A 843 7.10 -40.58 -6.07
N ASN A 844 8.32 -41.06 -6.20
CA ASN A 844 9.51 -40.29 -6.46
C ASN A 844 9.39 -39.57 -7.81
N TYR A 845 8.82 -38.39 -7.86
CA TYR A 845 9.03 -37.45 -8.95
C TYR A 845 10.30 -36.66 -8.66
N VAL A 846 11.42 -37.14 -9.18
CA VAL A 846 12.63 -36.33 -9.30
C VAL A 846 12.36 -35.27 -10.36
N VAL A 847 12.03 -34.05 -9.94
CA VAL A 847 12.06 -32.89 -10.83
C VAL A 847 13.54 -32.60 -11.09
N PRO A 848 14.01 -32.57 -12.35
CA PRO A 848 15.38 -32.14 -12.62
C PRO A 848 15.51 -30.69 -12.18
N GLU A 849 16.50 -30.40 -11.34
CA GLU A 849 16.86 -29.03 -10.98
C GLU A 849 17.16 -28.25 -12.27
N PRO A 850 16.46 -27.13 -12.55
CA PRO A 850 16.91 -26.26 -13.63
C PRO A 850 18.23 -25.63 -13.20
N GLU A 851 19.25 -25.75 -14.05
CA GLU A 851 20.48 -24.95 -13.91
C GLU A 851 20.08 -23.47 -13.83
N ILE A 852 20.19 -22.91 -12.62
CA ILE A 852 19.94 -21.49 -12.38
C ILE A 852 21.17 -20.76 -12.89
N GLU A 853 21.15 -20.27 -14.12
CA GLU A 853 22.08 -19.22 -14.54
C GLU A 853 21.87 -17.99 -13.64
N GLU A 854 22.75 -17.81 -12.69
CA GLU A 854 22.81 -16.59 -11.90
C GLU A 854 23.05 -15.40 -12.84
N LYS A 855 21.97 -14.63 -13.12
CA LYS A 855 22.13 -13.42 -13.93
C LYS A 855 22.84 -12.36 -13.10
N LEU A 856 24.05 -12.04 -13.50
CA LEU A 856 24.85 -11.00 -12.86
C LEU A 856 24.50 -9.61 -13.40
N CYS A 857 24.54 -8.63 -12.52
CA CYS A 857 24.33 -7.23 -12.86
C CYS A 857 25.36 -6.74 -13.90
N PRO A 858 24.94 -6.14 -15.02
CA PRO A 858 25.88 -5.65 -16.03
C PRO A 858 26.80 -4.53 -15.50
N ASN A 859 26.35 -3.77 -14.49
CA ASN A 859 27.10 -2.64 -13.98
C ASN A 859 28.12 -3.00 -12.88
N CYS A 860 27.77 -3.90 -11.95
CA CYS A 860 28.64 -4.20 -10.79
C CYS A 860 28.94 -5.68 -10.58
N LYS A 861 28.46 -6.55 -11.48
CA LYS A 861 28.66 -8.02 -11.45
C LYS A 861 28.10 -8.73 -10.20
N ASN A 862 27.30 -8.10 -9.39
CA ASN A 862 26.59 -8.75 -8.29
C ASN A 862 25.30 -9.42 -8.80
N THR A 863 24.83 -10.41 -8.06
CA THR A 863 23.61 -11.17 -8.41
C THR A 863 22.40 -10.24 -8.51
N LEU A 864 21.64 -10.39 -9.59
CA LEU A 864 20.38 -9.67 -9.79
C LEU A 864 19.25 -10.37 -9.03
N VAL A 865 18.46 -9.59 -8.30
CA VAL A 865 17.24 -10.08 -7.63
C VAL A 865 16.04 -9.79 -8.52
N LEU A 866 15.24 -10.80 -8.79
CA LEU A 866 13.99 -10.64 -9.52
C LEU A 866 12.91 -10.10 -8.58
N THR A 867 12.47 -8.85 -8.82
CA THR A 867 11.39 -8.21 -8.05
C THR A 867 10.33 -7.70 -9.01
N GLU A 868 9.09 -8.15 -8.86
CA GLU A 868 7.97 -7.76 -9.73
C GLU A 868 8.26 -7.93 -11.24
N GLY A 869 8.94 -9.00 -11.61
CA GLY A 869 9.28 -9.31 -13.01
C GLY A 869 10.45 -8.52 -13.59
N CYS A 870 11.17 -7.73 -12.81
CA CYS A 870 12.39 -7.04 -13.18
C CYS A 870 13.58 -7.58 -12.40
N HIS A 871 14.73 -7.72 -13.07
CA HIS A 871 15.99 -8.02 -12.41
C HIS A 871 16.56 -6.72 -11.83
N ILE A 872 16.59 -6.62 -10.52
CA ILE A 872 17.12 -5.43 -9.82
C ILE A 872 18.44 -5.81 -9.16
N CYS A 873 19.47 -5.03 -9.39
CA CYS A 873 20.68 -5.11 -8.61
C CYS A 873 20.50 -4.27 -7.34
N ILE A 874 20.46 -4.92 -6.21
CA ILE A 874 20.28 -4.25 -4.91
C ILE A 874 21.51 -3.40 -4.57
N GLU A 875 22.69 -3.77 -5.10
CA GLU A 875 23.95 -3.10 -4.78
C GLU A 875 24.15 -1.77 -5.54
N CYS A 876 23.81 -1.72 -6.83
CA CYS A 876 24.07 -0.51 -7.62
C CYS A 876 22.78 0.14 -8.19
N GLY A 877 21.59 -0.37 -7.84
CA GLY A 877 20.32 0.17 -8.30
C GLY A 877 20.03 -0.13 -9.78
N TYR A 878 20.81 -0.96 -10.45
CA TYR A 878 20.49 -1.38 -11.82
C TYR A 878 19.15 -2.12 -11.83
N SER A 879 18.27 -1.71 -12.73
CA SER A 879 17.00 -2.39 -12.98
C SER A 879 16.92 -2.74 -14.47
N GLY A 880 16.96 -4.03 -14.77
CA GLY A 880 16.78 -4.58 -16.09
C GLY A 880 15.57 -5.52 -16.10
N CYS A 881 14.51 -5.14 -16.82
CA CYS A 881 13.39 -6.03 -17.04
C CYS A 881 13.72 -6.85 -18.30
N THR A 882 13.95 -8.14 -18.14
CA THR A 882 14.18 -9.02 -19.30
C THR A 882 12.85 -9.40 -19.93
N SER A 883 12.74 -9.11 -21.21
CA SER A 883 11.85 -9.82 -22.12
C SER A 883 12.46 -11.21 -22.35
N GLY A 884 11.93 -12.26 -21.76
CA GLY A 884 12.33 -13.63 -21.97
C GLY A 884 11.39 -14.56 -21.29
#